data_1c5f131963da0ae2882f3844c832bbe3
#
_entry.id   1c5f131963da0ae2882f3844c832bbe3
#
_cell.length_a   1.000
_cell.length_b   1.000
_cell.length_c   1.000
_cell.angle_alpha   90.00
_cell.angle_beta   90.00
_cell.angle_gamma   90.00
#
_symmetry.space_group_name_H-M   'P 1'
#
loop_
_entity.id
_entity.type
_entity.pdbx_description
1 polymer ?
#
loop_
_entity_poly.entity_id
_entity_poly.type
_entity_poly.pdbx_seq_one_letter_code
_entity_poly.pdbx_strand_id
1 'polypeptide(L)'
;MYFMIWTLLITAILITTLLIYLYNTKNKYQNPDYLNYLNQIYLFFDSISNFDDYITWVKRDEIKNQFSLVGRFFKNKSKYYKNESNVKEFNEIFNDFDNYIENYNKNYIIKQKQLLQDYFGNIEGKSLDEQQRNALITDEYSNLIVAGAGSGKTLTIIGKVKYLIEQKQIKPDEILLLSFTKKTVDELNVRLKNIGLNAKATTFHKLGYDIIKKHQSISPAVTNDNTLRKVIKQYIDEDIFNDTNALEAYVTYLACYMNIPEENDNFDSLGEKIDVEKGIDFQTLKSKCESDELNKISKAKLDTIQGEKVKSTEELTIANFLFLNGINYEYEKPYPYGDNIYRPDFYLTDYDLYLEHFGVDENNRANWLTPLNEEKYIEEMEIKRQKHKENNTKLLETYSYYNRDKILLDKLREMLENENVIFKPRDIKSIYSKVASNDKNFGKEITKLIETFINLSKSRKLNYEDISAIFTDRNKTRNKFMLERQEMFLKFALQVLKRYDNKLNEICEIDFNDMINQSTDLVKINKPDFNYRYIIIDEYQDISFSRFKLIKEIRDLTKARLVCVGDDWQSIYRFAGSDISLFSNFEKYVGKYELLFIENTYRNSQELIDISSRYIKKNKAQIDKAPKSIKESLDNPIKLVYYSNEDAEQVLINEIQTLINLYGNKSILILGRHGFDINDFIKKTKDSKILYNERNDKIEIKGLEGYDIKYITVHKSKGLEADNTIILNLRNHILGFPNKMNDDPMLSLLLSDYEEYRFAEERRLFYVALTRTKNKVILMLPIDASLFAEEIIIDNDLIFSTNNDKLSKTNCPYCKTGHLLIRQQSASINQFLGCSNYPICNQTYSNINILENSILCSGCNSGFMVKRKGQFSTFLGCTNYPKCNKKINLQ
;
A
#
# COMPACT_ATOMS: atom_id res chain seq x y z
N MET A 1 23.25 -50.42 79.87
CA MET A 1 21.83 -50.27 79.78
C MET A 1 21.44 -49.21 78.69
N TYR A 2 22.00 -48.03 78.66
CA TYR A 2 21.69 -46.98 77.70
C TYR A 2 22.01 -47.38 76.24
N PHE A 3 23.12 -48.03 75.99
CA PHE A 3 23.52 -48.47 74.63
C PHE A 3 22.56 -49.52 74.02
N MET A 4 22.03 -50.42 74.90
CA MET A 4 21.04 -51.43 74.38
C MET A 4 19.68 -50.84 74.12
N ILE A 5 19.29 -49.79 74.84
CA ILE A 5 18.02 -49.06 74.54
C ILE A 5 18.09 -48.30 73.23
N TRP A 6 19.23 -47.66 72.95
CA TRP A 6 19.46 -46.95 71.67
C TRP A 6 19.52 -47.91 70.49
N THR A 7 20.14 -49.05 70.55
CA THR A 7 20.15 -50.05 69.49
C THR A 7 18.75 -50.62 69.23
N LEU A 8 17.97 -50.89 70.28
CA LEU A 8 16.55 -51.31 70.19
C LEU A 8 15.65 -50.22 69.55
N LEU A 9 15.91 -48.98 69.87
CA LEU A 9 15.15 -47.86 69.28
C LEU A 9 15.47 -47.64 67.76
N ILE A 10 16.73 -47.75 67.43
CA ILE A 10 17.19 -47.64 66.00
C ILE A 10 16.65 -48.84 65.20
N THR A 11 16.70 -50.06 65.75
CA THR A 11 16.13 -51.23 65.10
C THR A 11 14.61 -51.17 64.92
N ALA A 12 13.87 -50.64 65.95
CA ALA A 12 12.43 -50.40 65.87
C ALA A 12 12.08 -49.34 64.86
N ILE A 13 12.85 -48.25 64.77
CA ILE A 13 12.69 -47.22 63.74
C ILE A 13 12.97 -47.80 62.36
N LEU A 14 14.00 -48.59 62.15
CA LEU A 14 14.32 -49.24 60.88
C LEU A 14 13.23 -50.23 60.44
N ILE A 15 12.70 -51.04 61.40
CA ILE A 15 11.62 -51.95 61.09
C ILE A 15 10.31 -51.23 60.80
N THR A 16 10.00 -50.17 61.51
CA THR A 16 8.82 -49.33 61.23
C THR A 16 8.95 -48.62 59.90
N THR A 17 10.12 -48.09 59.53
CA THR A 17 10.36 -47.48 58.24
C THR A 17 10.32 -48.52 57.10
N LEU A 18 10.82 -49.70 57.30
CA LEU A 18 10.71 -50.83 56.42
C LEU A 18 9.25 -51.28 56.18
N LEU A 19 8.51 -51.44 57.32
CA LEU A 19 7.07 -51.78 57.23
C LEU A 19 6.22 -50.71 56.53
N ILE A 20 6.49 -49.44 56.79
CA ILE A 20 5.86 -48.35 56.13
C ILE A 20 6.25 -48.34 54.62
N TYR A 21 7.49 -48.65 54.33
CA TYR A 21 7.95 -48.76 52.95
C TYR A 21 7.27 -49.95 52.23
N LEU A 22 7.20 -51.13 52.87
CA LEU A 22 6.51 -52.31 52.31
C LEU A 22 5.00 -52.11 52.20
N TYR A 23 4.38 -51.46 53.18
CA TYR A 23 2.96 -51.10 53.13
C TYR A 23 2.68 -50.12 51.97
N ASN A 24 3.48 -49.13 51.83
CA ASN A 24 3.36 -48.15 50.78
C ASN A 24 3.61 -48.79 49.39
N THR A 25 4.58 -49.69 49.25
CA THR A 25 4.83 -50.39 47.98
C THR A 25 3.70 -51.35 47.64
N LYS A 26 3.13 -52.09 48.59
CA LYS A 26 2.00 -52.99 48.39
C LYS A 26 0.72 -52.23 47.97
N ASN A 27 0.41 -51.13 48.64
CA ASN A 27 -0.72 -50.24 48.29
C ASN A 27 -0.53 -49.53 46.96
N LYS A 28 0.73 -49.29 46.54
CA LYS A 28 1.09 -48.70 45.26
C LYS A 28 0.52 -49.50 44.07
N TYR A 29 0.70 -50.85 44.07
CA TYR A 29 0.25 -51.73 43.01
C TYR A 29 -1.21 -52.20 43.14
N GLN A 30 -1.82 -51.98 44.27
CA GLN A 30 -3.24 -52.29 44.50
C GLN A 30 -4.19 -51.09 44.24
N ASN A 31 -3.64 -49.92 43.91
CA ASN A 31 -4.42 -48.75 43.59
C ASN A 31 -5.15 -48.99 42.26
N PRO A 32 -6.53 -49.01 42.25
CA PRO A 32 -7.29 -49.20 41.03
C PRO A 32 -6.97 -48.19 39.91
N ASP A 33 -6.66 -46.95 40.28
CA ASP A 33 -6.26 -45.91 39.36
C ASP A 33 -4.91 -46.23 38.68
N TYR A 34 -3.94 -46.84 39.42
CA TYR A 34 -2.65 -47.23 38.85
C TYR A 34 -2.80 -48.23 37.72
N LEU A 35 -3.61 -49.32 37.89
CA LEU A 35 -3.82 -50.34 36.88
C LEU A 35 -4.53 -49.76 35.66
N ASN A 36 -5.51 -48.90 35.88
CA ASN A 36 -6.21 -48.24 34.80
C ASN A 36 -5.26 -47.29 34.01
N TYR A 37 -4.47 -46.45 34.70
CA TYR A 37 -3.54 -45.57 34.01
C TYR A 37 -2.36 -46.30 33.38
N LEU A 38 -1.93 -47.42 33.93
CA LEU A 38 -0.95 -48.26 33.29
C LEU A 38 -1.42 -48.80 31.92
N ASN A 39 -2.68 -49.24 31.85
CA ASN A 39 -3.28 -49.63 30.56
C ASN A 39 -3.36 -48.44 29.58
N GLN A 40 -3.63 -47.24 30.10
CA GLN A 40 -3.64 -46.05 29.25
C GLN A 40 -2.22 -45.70 28.75
N ILE A 41 -1.16 -45.98 29.51
CA ILE A 41 0.22 -45.84 29.00
C ILE A 41 0.45 -46.77 27.81
N TYR A 42 -0.01 -48.00 27.86
CA TYR A 42 0.12 -48.91 26.71
C TYR A 42 -0.66 -48.40 25.48
N LEU A 43 -1.88 -47.87 25.68
CA LEU A 43 -2.63 -47.20 24.61
C LEU A 43 -1.94 -45.96 24.06
N PHE A 44 -1.24 -45.20 24.91
CA PHE A 44 -0.41 -44.06 24.48
C PHE A 44 0.71 -44.56 23.57
N PHE A 45 1.50 -45.57 24.00
CA PHE A 45 2.58 -46.11 23.18
C PHE A 45 2.07 -46.72 21.88
N ASP A 46 0.95 -47.43 21.90
CA ASP A 46 0.33 -47.94 20.69
C ASP A 46 -0.05 -46.81 19.75
N SER A 47 -0.64 -45.71 20.28
CA SER A 47 -1.03 -44.55 19.49
C SER A 47 0.15 -43.85 18.82
N ILE A 48 1.33 -43.75 19.46
CA ILE A 48 2.52 -43.11 18.89
C ILE A 48 3.37 -44.06 18.02
N SER A 49 3.33 -45.38 18.27
CA SER A 49 4.07 -46.35 17.45
C SER A 49 3.43 -46.55 16.06
N ASN A 50 2.14 -46.29 15.95
CA ASN A 50 1.39 -46.43 14.71
C ASN A 50 1.40 -45.11 13.86
N PHE A 51 2.26 -44.16 14.14
CA PHE A 51 2.42 -42.98 13.32
C PHE A 51 3.01 -43.36 11.94
N ASP A 52 2.22 -43.17 10.90
CA ASP A 52 2.59 -43.42 9.50
C ASP A 52 2.55 -42.16 8.62
N ASP A 53 2.04 -41.04 9.16
CA ASP A 53 1.88 -39.79 8.46
C ASP A 53 2.40 -38.60 9.28
N TYR A 54 2.42 -37.42 8.68
CA TYR A 54 2.72 -36.14 9.35
C TYR A 54 1.70 -35.86 10.46
N ILE A 55 2.17 -35.55 11.66
CA ILE A 55 1.31 -35.31 12.82
C ILE A 55 1.07 -33.82 12.98
N THR A 56 -0.16 -33.39 12.78
CA THR A 56 -0.58 -32.00 12.96
C THR A 56 -0.62 -31.61 14.45
N TRP A 57 -0.46 -30.31 14.74
CA TRP A 57 -0.60 -29.79 16.10
C TRP A 57 -1.98 -30.12 16.69
N VAL A 58 -3.02 -30.17 15.87
CA VAL A 58 -4.38 -30.59 16.32
C VAL A 58 -4.34 -32.00 16.85
N LYS A 59 -3.78 -32.93 16.06
CA LYS A 59 -3.67 -34.34 16.46
C LYS A 59 -2.78 -34.52 17.66
N ARG A 60 -1.68 -33.80 17.75
CA ARG A 60 -0.77 -33.74 18.90
C ARG A 60 -1.53 -33.30 20.16
N ASP A 61 -2.27 -32.20 20.08
CA ASP A 61 -3.03 -31.65 21.22
C ASP A 61 -4.20 -32.58 21.63
N GLU A 62 -4.84 -33.26 20.68
CA GLU A 62 -5.83 -34.32 20.96
C GLU A 62 -5.19 -35.42 21.82
N ILE A 63 -4.05 -35.98 21.39
CA ILE A 63 -3.33 -37.04 22.14
C ILE A 63 -2.93 -36.51 23.52
N LYS A 64 -2.35 -35.31 23.59
CA LYS A 64 -1.92 -34.70 24.85
C LYS A 64 -3.09 -34.51 25.84
N ASN A 65 -4.25 -34.09 25.33
CA ASN A 65 -5.46 -33.93 26.13
C ASN A 65 -6.02 -35.30 26.59
N GLN A 66 -6.07 -36.28 25.69
CA GLN A 66 -6.52 -37.63 26.01
C GLN A 66 -5.77 -38.25 27.18
N PHE A 67 -4.44 -38.12 27.18
CA PHE A 67 -3.59 -38.72 28.22
C PHE A 67 -3.20 -37.72 29.35
N SER A 68 -3.80 -36.55 29.41
CA SER A 68 -3.45 -35.51 30.39
C SER A 68 -3.63 -35.93 31.85
N LEU A 69 -4.66 -36.72 32.15
CA LEU A 69 -4.91 -37.25 33.50
C LEU A 69 -3.83 -38.26 33.92
N VAL A 70 -3.42 -39.10 32.98
CA VAL A 70 -2.32 -40.07 33.18
C VAL A 70 -1.01 -39.34 33.48
N GLY A 71 -0.69 -38.32 32.68
CA GLY A 71 0.47 -37.47 32.90
C GLY A 71 0.49 -36.78 34.28
N ARG A 72 -0.65 -36.21 34.70
CA ARG A 72 -0.77 -35.61 36.04
C ARG A 72 -0.58 -36.62 37.14
N PHE A 73 -1.18 -37.79 37.02
CA PHE A 73 -1.08 -38.85 38.03
C PHE A 73 0.37 -39.27 38.23
N PHE A 74 1.06 -39.64 37.18
CA PHE A 74 2.45 -40.14 37.29
C PHE A 74 3.44 -39.00 37.59
N LYS A 75 3.21 -37.79 37.18
CA LYS A 75 4.01 -36.63 37.55
C LYS A 75 3.93 -36.37 39.07
N ASN A 76 2.74 -36.38 39.66
CA ASN A 76 2.52 -36.13 41.09
C ASN A 76 3.03 -37.27 41.98
N LYS A 77 3.00 -38.50 41.44
CA LYS A 77 3.41 -39.71 42.16
C LYS A 77 4.76 -40.29 41.65
N SER A 78 5.55 -39.49 40.96
CA SER A 78 6.81 -39.92 40.32
C SER A 78 7.79 -40.67 41.29
N LYS A 79 7.86 -40.27 42.53
CA LYS A 79 8.71 -40.93 43.58
C LYS A 79 8.33 -42.39 43.80
N TYR A 80 7.05 -42.76 43.68
CA TYR A 80 6.54 -44.10 43.94
C TYR A 80 6.74 -45.07 42.77
N TYR A 81 6.74 -44.55 41.54
CA TYR A 81 6.79 -45.36 40.29
C TYR A 81 8.10 -45.17 39.50
N LYS A 82 9.14 -44.64 40.13
CA LYS A 82 10.42 -44.29 39.52
C LYS A 82 11.12 -45.44 38.80
N ASN A 83 10.92 -46.68 39.32
CA ASN A 83 11.58 -47.87 38.80
C ASN A 83 10.76 -48.61 37.71
N GLU A 84 9.58 -48.14 37.38
CA GLU A 84 8.76 -48.71 36.32
C GLU A 84 9.23 -48.20 34.95
N SER A 85 9.79 -49.06 34.12
CA SER A 85 10.36 -48.66 32.81
C SER A 85 9.33 -47.96 31.93
N ASN A 86 8.12 -48.50 31.83
CA ASN A 86 7.04 -47.93 31.00
C ASN A 86 6.55 -46.58 31.51
N VAL A 87 6.51 -46.39 32.84
CA VAL A 87 6.14 -45.08 33.46
C VAL A 87 7.25 -44.06 33.23
N LYS A 88 8.52 -44.48 33.31
CA LYS A 88 9.65 -43.61 33.08
C LYS A 88 9.65 -43.13 31.62
N GLU A 89 9.59 -44.04 30.68
CA GLU A 89 9.54 -43.75 29.23
C GLU A 89 8.34 -42.88 28.87
N PHE A 90 7.14 -43.18 29.39
CA PHE A 90 5.97 -42.36 29.24
C PHE A 90 6.21 -40.93 29.69
N ASN A 91 6.75 -40.73 30.91
CA ASN A 91 7.03 -39.41 31.47
C ASN A 91 8.08 -38.66 30.65
N GLU A 92 9.12 -39.32 30.18
CA GLU A 92 10.13 -38.71 29.32
C GLU A 92 9.52 -38.19 28.02
N ILE A 93 8.70 -38.98 27.33
CA ILE A 93 8.05 -38.58 26.07
C ILE A 93 6.92 -37.58 26.34
N PHE A 94 6.05 -37.84 27.32
CA PHE A 94 4.84 -37.03 27.52
C PHE A 94 5.16 -35.64 28.09
N ASN A 95 6.18 -35.49 28.94
CA ASN A 95 6.58 -34.17 29.46
C ASN A 95 7.18 -33.27 28.35
N ASP A 96 7.76 -33.84 27.32
CA ASP A 96 8.36 -33.14 26.18
C ASP A 96 7.70 -33.56 24.86
N PHE A 97 6.39 -33.83 24.92
CA PHE A 97 5.65 -34.40 23.78
C PHE A 97 5.66 -33.47 22.55
N ASP A 98 5.70 -32.18 22.74
CA ASP A 98 5.75 -31.22 21.63
C ASP A 98 7.06 -31.40 20.82
N ASN A 99 8.19 -31.46 21.49
CA ASN A 99 9.49 -31.73 20.83
C ASN A 99 9.59 -33.16 20.26
N TYR A 100 8.97 -34.13 20.93
CA TYR A 100 8.90 -35.49 20.38
C TYR A 100 8.22 -35.53 19.02
N ILE A 101 7.04 -34.90 18.88
CA ILE A 101 6.30 -34.81 17.62
C ILE A 101 7.06 -33.99 16.59
N GLU A 102 7.68 -32.87 16.99
CA GLU A 102 8.50 -32.09 16.08
C GLU A 102 9.66 -32.90 15.48
N ASN A 103 10.37 -33.68 16.30
CA ASN A 103 11.43 -34.57 15.83
C ASN A 103 10.89 -35.69 14.94
N TYR A 104 9.74 -36.28 15.29
CA TYR A 104 9.07 -37.25 14.45
C TYR A 104 8.76 -36.66 13.07
N ASN A 105 8.14 -35.49 13.01
CA ASN A 105 7.78 -34.82 11.76
C ASN A 105 9.04 -34.49 10.92
N LYS A 106 10.13 -34.02 11.53
CA LYS A 106 11.41 -33.80 10.83
C LYS A 106 11.93 -35.10 10.19
N ASN A 107 11.94 -36.20 10.94
CA ASN A 107 12.37 -37.51 10.45
C ASN A 107 11.43 -38.04 9.35
N TYR A 108 10.11 -37.84 9.52
CA TYR A 108 9.13 -38.19 8.50
C TYR A 108 9.40 -37.43 7.17
N ILE A 109 9.64 -36.13 7.22
CA ILE A 109 9.95 -35.32 6.03
C ILE A 109 11.23 -35.85 5.35
N ILE A 110 12.28 -36.13 6.10
CA ILE A 110 13.54 -36.67 5.57
C ILE A 110 13.29 -38.01 4.89
N LYS A 111 12.59 -38.93 5.55
CA LYS A 111 12.23 -40.23 5.00
C LYS A 111 11.43 -40.14 3.71
N GLN A 112 10.40 -39.26 3.69
CA GLN A 112 9.56 -39.09 2.50
C GLN A 112 10.35 -38.49 1.32
N LYS A 113 11.27 -37.55 1.56
CA LYS A 113 12.13 -37.01 0.52
C LYS A 113 13.00 -38.09 -0.13
N GLN A 114 13.50 -39.03 0.66
CA GLN A 114 14.32 -40.13 0.17
C GLN A 114 13.47 -41.13 -0.65
N LEU A 115 12.31 -41.52 -0.10
CA LEU A 115 11.40 -42.48 -0.75
C LEU A 115 10.83 -41.96 -2.07
N LEU A 116 10.56 -40.65 -2.16
CA LEU A 116 9.93 -40.02 -3.31
C LEU A 116 10.89 -39.17 -4.14
N GLN A 117 12.20 -39.49 -4.12
CA GLN A 117 13.21 -38.68 -4.81
C GLN A 117 12.92 -38.58 -6.31
N ASP A 118 12.63 -39.69 -6.98
CA ASP A 118 12.34 -39.75 -8.42
C ASP A 118 10.99 -39.05 -8.73
N TYR A 119 10.01 -39.20 -7.85
CA TYR A 119 8.72 -38.51 -7.95
C TYR A 119 8.87 -36.99 -7.96
N PHE A 120 9.61 -36.44 -7.00
CA PHE A 120 9.90 -35.01 -6.92
C PHE A 120 10.87 -34.52 -8.00
N GLY A 121 11.61 -35.42 -8.60
CA GLY A 121 12.51 -35.18 -9.75
C GLY A 121 11.76 -34.83 -11.03
N ASN A 122 10.46 -35.18 -11.12
CA ASN A 122 9.66 -34.98 -12.33
C ASN A 122 8.23 -34.50 -12.04
N ILE A 123 8.10 -33.24 -11.71
CA ILE A 123 6.80 -32.55 -11.65
C ILE A 123 6.69 -31.64 -12.87
N GLU A 124 5.80 -31.94 -13.81
CA GLU A 124 5.70 -31.28 -15.13
C GLU A 124 7.04 -31.22 -15.91
N GLY A 125 7.85 -32.27 -15.84
CA GLY A 125 9.18 -32.31 -16.45
C GLY A 125 10.26 -31.51 -15.73
N LYS A 126 9.98 -31.00 -14.51
CA LYS A 126 10.91 -30.20 -13.71
C LYS A 126 11.18 -30.88 -12.37
N SER A 127 12.41 -30.80 -11.88
CA SER A 127 12.77 -31.22 -10.53
C SER A 127 12.43 -30.13 -9.51
N LEU A 128 11.78 -30.51 -8.43
CA LEU A 128 11.57 -29.63 -7.29
C LEU A 128 12.85 -29.48 -6.47
N ASP A 129 13.09 -28.27 -5.97
CA ASP A 129 14.16 -28.02 -5.02
C ASP A 129 13.80 -28.49 -3.60
N GLU A 130 14.76 -28.39 -2.70
CA GLU A 130 14.65 -28.87 -1.31
C GLU A 130 13.50 -28.19 -0.54
N GLN A 131 13.35 -26.87 -0.70
CA GLN A 131 12.31 -26.11 -0.02
C GLN A 131 10.93 -26.41 -0.60
N GLN A 132 10.81 -26.56 -1.92
CA GLN A 132 9.57 -26.99 -2.57
C GLN A 132 9.15 -28.39 -2.12
N ARG A 133 10.10 -29.35 -2.04
CA ARG A 133 9.83 -30.71 -1.52
C ARG A 133 9.33 -30.67 -0.08
N ASN A 134 9.97 -29.84 0.77
CA ASN A 134 9.49 -29.63 2.15
C ASN A 134 8.06 -29.10 2.16
N ALA A 135 7.72 -28.11 1.33
CA ALA A 135 6.39 -27.55 1.25
C ALA A 135 5.32 -28.56 0.79
N LEU A 136 5.70 -29.52 -0.08
CA LEU A 136 4.78 -30.59 -0.49
C LEU A 136 4.51 -31.60 0.62
N ILE A 137 5.55 -32.02 1.34
CA ILE A 137 5.48 -33.08 2.36
C ILE A 137 4.88 -32.54 3.66
N THR A 138 5.26 -31.34 4.08
CA THR A 138 4.71 -30.71 5.30
C THR A 138 3.22 -30.58 5.18
N ASP A 139 2.52 -31.15 6.16
CA ASP A 139 1.07 -31.28 6.09
C ASP A 139 0.39 -30.86 7.40
N GLU A 140 0.76 -29.67 7.88
CA GLU A 140 0.17 -29.07 9.07
C GLU A 140 -1.29 -28.64 8.82
N TYR A 141 -2.05 -28.44 9.87
CA TYR A 141 -3.47 -28.03 9.79
C TYR A 141 -3.63 -26.66 9.11
N SER A 142 -2.63 -25.75 9.28
CA SER A 142 -2.52 -24.50 8.55
C SER A 142 -1.08 -24.32 8.11
N ASN A 143 -0.87 -24.06 6.83
CA ASN A 143 0.44 -23.83 6.24
C ASN A 143 0.46 -22.49 5.51
N LEU A 144 1.46 -21.67 5.78
CA LEU A 144 1.76 -20.45 5.02
C LEU A 144 3.07 -20.65 4.28
N ILE A 145 3.00 -20.70 2.96
CA ILE A 145 4.18 -20.85 2.08
C ILE A 145 4.53 -19.47 1.53
N VAL A 146 5.62 -18.91 2.03
CA VAL A 146 6.14 -17.61 1.60
C VAL A 146 7.12 -17.84 0.47
N ALA A 147 6.80 -17.33 -0.71
CA ALA A 147 7.53 -17.64 -1.93
C ALA A 147 7.84 -16.38 -2.74
N GLY A 148 9.11 -16.11 -3.01
CA GLY A 148 9.56 -14.94 -3.73
C GLY A 148 9.13 -14.86 -5.21
N ALA A 149 9.46 -13.74 -5.86
CA ALA A 149 9.24 -13.57 -7.29
C ALA A 149 10.02 -14.61 -8.10
N GLY A 150 9.34 -15.35 -9.00
CA GLY A 150 10.00 -16.35 -9.85
C GLY A 150 10.45 -17.62 -9.13
N SER A 151 10.02 -17.88 -7.90
CA SER A 151 10.40 -19.07 -7.11
C SER A 151 9.66 -20.36 -7.47
N GLY A 152 8.77 -20.32 -8.46
CA GLY A 152 8.01 -21.50 -8.85
C GLY A 152 6.78 -21.78 -7.98
N LYS A 153 6.14 -20.76 -7.39
CA LYS A 153 4.88 -20.86 -6.62
C LYS A 153 3.86 -21.81 -7.26
N THR A 154 3.55 -21.56 -8.53
CA THR A 154 2.55 -22.34 -9.28
C THR A 154 2.99 -23.81 -9.45
N LEU A 155 4.29 -24.07 -9.67
CA LEU A 155 4.82 -25.43 -9.74
C LEU A 155 4.68 -26.17 -8.40
N THR A 156 4.92 -25.47 -7.29
CA THR A 156 4.75 -26.02 -5.94
C THR A 156 3.29 -26.35 -5.67
N ILE A 157 2.34 -25.48 -6.05
CA ILE A 157 0.89 -25.73 -5.91
C ILE A 157 0.49 -26.97 -6.71
N ILE A 158 0.89 -27.07 -7.97
CA ILE A 158 0.60 -28.24 -8.82
C ILE A 158 1.22 -29.50 -8.24
N GLY A 159 2.47 -29.41 -7.77
CA GLY A 159 3.14 -30.51 -7.08
C GLY A 159 2.40 -30.93 -5.82
N LYS A 160 1.91 -29.98 -4.99
CA LYS A 160 1.11 -30.30 -3.78
C LYS A 160 -0.18 -31.00 -4.14
N VAL A 161 -0.93 -30.51 -5.14
CA VAL A 161 -2.17 -31.17 -5.61
C VAL A 161 -1.88 -32.57 -6.12
N LYS A 162 -0.80 -32.74 -6.92
CA LYS A 162 -0.37 -34.05 -7.43
C LYS A 162 0.00 -34.99 -6.28
N TYR A 163 0.79 -34.54 -5.31
CA TYR A 163 1.20 -35.28 -4.14
C TYR A 163 -0.01 -35.73 -3.29
N LEU A 164 -0.98 -34.85 -3.07
CA LEU A 164 -2.19 -35.17 -2.32
C LEU A 164 -3.02 -36.28 -3.02
N ILE A 165 -3.18 -36.20 -4.32
CA ILE A 165 -3.96 -37.18 -5.09
C ILE A 165 -3.24 -38.53 -5.20
N GLU A 166 -1.98 -38.51 -5.62
CA GLU A 166 -1.26 -39.74 -5.96
C GLU A 166 -0.62 -40.43 -4.74
N GLN A 167 -0.11 -39.67 -3.77
CA GLN A 167 0.59 -40.24 -2.62
C GLN A 167 -0.30 -40.32 -1.36
N LYS A 168 -1.22 -39.36 -1.19
CA LYS A 168 -2.13 -39.32 -0.04
C LYS A 168 -3.53 -39.87 -0.34
N GLN A 169 -3.78 -40.30 -1.58
CA GLN A 169 -5.05 -40.85 -2.02
C GLN A 169 -6.27 -39.95 -1.77
N ILE A 170 -6.04 -38.62 -1.82
CA ILE A 170 -7.09 -37.62 -1.69
C ILE A 170 -7.82 -37.50 -3.03
N LYS A 171 -9.15 -37.56 -3.01
CA LYS A 171 -9.93 -37.40 -4.23
C LYS A 171 -9.86 -35.98 -4.76
N PRO A 172 -9.87 -35.79 -6.09
CA PRO A 172 -9.81 -34.43 -6.67
C PRO A 172 -10.88 -33.47 -6.19
N ASP A 173 -12.10 -33.96 -5.91
CA ASP A 173 -13.24 -33.19 -5.39
C ASP A 173 -13.11 -32.84 -3.88
N GLU A 174 -12.21 -33.50 -3.16
CA GLU A 174 -11.88 -33.16 -1.77
C GLU A 174 -10.86 -32.00 -1.66
N ILE A 175 -10.35 -31.49 -2.80
CA ILE A 175 -9.40 -30.40 -2.86
C ILE A 175 -10.07 -29.16 -3.43
N LEU A 176 -10.20 -28.10 -2.61
CA LEU A 176 -10.63 -26.78 -3.06
C LEU A 176 -9.40 -25.95 -3.42
N LEU A 177 -9.13 -25.79 -4.72
CA LEU A 177 -8.02 -24.99 -5.22
C LEU A 177 -8.53 -23.62 -5.71
N LEU A 178 -8.05 -22.54 -5.08
CA LEU A 178 -8.50 -21.17 -5.31
C LEU A 178 -7.38 -20.28 -5.85
N SER A 179 -7.72 -19.45 -6.80
CA SER A 179 -6.86 -18.34 -7.26
C SER A 179 -7.68 -17.08 -7.54
N PHE A 180 -7.00 -15.94 -7.64
CA PHE A 180 -7.63 -14.63 -7.72
C PHE A 180 -8.24 -14.33 -9.08
N THR A 181 -7.51 -14.63 -10.16
CA THR A 181 -7.89 -14.24 -11.51
C THR A 181 -8.31 -15.42 -12.35
N LYS A 182 -9.25 -15.19 -13.27
CA LYS A 182 -9.67 -16.22 -14.23
C LYS A 182 -8.48 -16.73 -15.06
N LYS A 183 -7.57 -15.85 -15.45
CA LYS A 183 -6.36 -16.20 -16.21
C LYS A 183 -5.49 -17.22 -15.47
N THR A 184 -5.21 -16.97 -14.17
CA THR A 184 -4.42 -17.89 -13.35
C THR A 184 -5.14 -19.23 -13.14
N VAL A 185 -6.47 -19.19 -12.94
CA VAL A 185 -7.30 -20.40 -12.85
C VAL A 185 -7.24 -21.22 -14.14
N ASP A 186 -7.37 -20.56 -15.30
CA ASP A 186 -7.29 -21.24 -16.60
C ASP A 186 -5.91 -21.87 -16.82
N GLU A 187 -4.83 -21.16 -16.46
CA GLU A 187 -3.46 -21.69 -16.50
C GLU A 187 -3.29 -22.89 -15.58
N LEU A 188 -3.73 -22.81 -14.33
CA LEU A 188 -3.67 -23.94 -13.39
C LEU A 188 -4.43 -25.15 -13.93
N ASN A 189 -5.63 -24.95 -14.47
CA ASN A 189 -6.46 -26.04 -15.01
C ASN A 189 -5.82 -26.70 -16.23
N VAL A 190 -5.19 -25.93 -17.13
CA VAL A 190 -4.45 -26.47 -18.27
C VAL A 190 -3.26 -27.30 -17.78
N ARG A 191 -2.50 -26.80 -16.82
CA ARG A 191 -1.31 -27.50 -16.28
C ARG A 191 -1.70 -28.77 -15.54
N LEU A 192 -2.73 -28.76 -14.70
CA LEU A 192 -3.28 -29.96 -14.02
C LEU A 192 -3.73 -31.02 -15.02
N LYS A 193 -4.43 -30.60 -16.08
CA LYS A 193 -4.87 -31.52 -17.15
C LYS A 193 -3.70 -32.14 -17.90
N ASN A 194 -2.65 -31.36 -18.18
CA ASN A 194 -1.45 -31.86 -18.91
C ASN A 194 -0.71 -32.97 -18.17
N ILE A 195 -0.81 -33.00 -16.83
CA ILE A 195 -0.25 -34.08 -16.00
C ILE A 195 -1.27 -35.16 -15.63
N GLY A 196 -2.43 -35.18 -16.30
CA GLY A 196 -3.45 -36.21 -16.12
C GLY A 196 -4.31 -36.10 -14.86
N LEU A 197 -4.30 -34.96 -14.16
CA LEU A 197 -5.10 -34.77 -12.95
C LEU A 197 -6.46 -34.13 -13.25
N ASN A 198 -7.53 -34.64 -12.61
CA ASN A 198 -8.88 -34.12 -12.75
C ASN A 198 -9.27 -33.04 -11.72
N ALA A 199 -8.32 -32.61 -10.89
CA ALA A 199 -8.56 -31.50 -9.96
C ALA A 199 -8.79 -30.20 -10.72
N LYS A 200 -9.65 -29.31 -10.16
CA LYS A 200 -10.05 -28.06 -10.81
C LYS A 200 -9.82 -26.89 -9.89
N ALA A 201 -9.06 -25.93 -10.39
CA ALA A 201 -8.98 -24.61 -9.77
C ALA A 201 -10.24 -23.78 -10.10
N THR A 202 -10.60 -22.89 -9.18
CA THR A 202 -11.71 -21.95 -9.35
C THR A 202 -11.37 -20.59 -8.77
N THR A 203 -12.13 -19.54 -9.12
CA THR A 203 -12.02 -18.24 -8.47
C THR A 203 -12.94 -18.15 -7.26
N PHE A 204 -12.64 -17.24 -6.32
CA PHE A 204 -13.50 -16.97 -5.17
C PHE A 204 -14.93 -16.59 -5.60
N HIS A 205 -15.07 -15.74 -6.62
CA HIS A 205 -16.38 -15.31 -7.11
C HIS A 205 -17.17 -16.46 -7.72
N LYS A 206 -16.51 -17.33 -8.51
CA LYS A 206 -17.17 -18.50 -9.06
C LYS A 206 -17.61 -19.47 -7.96
N LEU A 207 -16.75 -19.72 -6.97
CA LEU A 207 -17.12 -20.52 -5.80
C LEU A 207 -18.34 -19.93 -5.09
N GLY A 208 -18.31 -18.61 -4.79
CA GLY A 208 -19.43 -17.91 -4.15
C GLY A 208 -20.71 -18.01 -4.97
N TYR A 209 -20.64 -17.78 -6.28
CA TYR A 209 -21.79 -17.89 -7.17
C TYR A 209 -22.35 -19.29 -7.26
N ASP A 210 -21.48 -20.31 -7.34
CA ASP A 210 -21.91 -21.73 -7.37
C ASP A 210 -22.63 -22.13 -6.06
N ILE A 211 -22.17 -21.61 -4.90
CA ILE A 211 -22.85 -21.78 -3.61
C ILE A 211 -24.25 -21.13 -3.64
N ILE A 212 -24.35 -19.88 -4.09
CA ILE A 212 -25.62 -19.17 -4.20
C ILE A 212 -26.60 -19.95 -5.09
N LYS A 213 -26.13 -20.33 -6.28
CA LYS A 213 -26.94 -21.08 -7.25
C LYS A 213 -27.47 -22.41 -6.70
N LYS A 214 -26.71 -23.07 -5.85
CA LYS A 214 -27.10 -24.36 -5.26
C LYS A 214 -28.13 -24.22 -4.12
N HIS A 215 -28.10 -23.08 -3.42
CA HIS A 215 -28.86 -22.91 -2.17
C HIS A 215 -29.94 -21.82 -2.22
N GLN A 216 -30.09 -21.14 -3.35
CA GLN A 216 -31.19 -20.18 -3.58
C GLN A 216 -32.10 -20.69 -4.72
N SER A 217 -33.41 -20.45 -4.59
CA SER A 217 -34.41 -20.84 -5.59
C SER A 217 -34.26 -20.06 -6.92
N ILE A 218 -33.80 -18.83 -6.85
CA ILE A 218 -33.56 -17.95 -8.00
C ILE A 218 -32.07 -17.60 -8.02
N SER A 219 -31.41 -17.88 -9.13
CA SER A 219 -30.02 -17.50 -9.33
C SER A 219 -29.96 -16.03 -9.77
N PRO A 220 -29.37 -15.10 -8.96
CA PRO A 220 -29.28 -13.71 -9.34
C PRO A 220 -28.35 -13.52 -10.54
N ALA A 221 -28.59 -12.51 -11.37
CA ALA A 221 -27.66 -12.11 -12.41
C ALA A 221 -26.53 -11.25 -11.82
N VAL A 222 -25.40 -11.18 -12.53
CA VAL A 222 -24.29 -10.32 -12.14
C VAL A 222 -24.54 -8.91 -12.66
N THR A 223 -24.50 -7.93 -11.77
CA THR A 223 -24.76 -6.55 -12.14
C THR A 223 -23.63 -5.95 -13.00
N ASN A 224 -23.99 -4.91 -13.76
CA ASN A 224 -23.02 -4.16 -14.55
C ASN A 224 -22.19 -3.23 -13.64
N ASP A 225 -20.89 -3.05 -13.96
CA ASP A 225 -19.96 -2.18 -13.22
C ASP A 225 -20.44 -0.71 -13.12
N ASN A 226 -21.30 -0.25 -14.04
CA ASN A 226 -21.87 1.09 -14.01
C ASN A 226 -23.13 1.25 -13.16
N THR A 227 -23.71 0.16 -12.61
CA THR A 227 -24.98 0.23 -11.88
C THR A 227 -24.86 1.11 -10.63
N LEU A 228 -23.80 0.95 -9.84
CA LEU A 228 -23.53 1.79 -8.67
C LEU A 228 -23.44 3.28 -9.04
N ARG A 229 -22.72 3.63 -10.10
CA ARG A 229 -22.63 5.02 -10.60
C ARG A 229 -23.97 5.60 -11.00
N LYS A 230 -24.82 4.80 -11.64
CA LYS A 230 -26.19 5.21 -11.99
C LYS A 230 -27.02 5.48 -10.73
N VAL A 231 -26.92 4.61 -9.72
CA VAL A 231 -27.63 4.78 -8.43
C VAL A 231 -27.13 6.04 -7.71
N ILE A 232 -25.81 6.28 -7.66
CA ILE A 232 -25.24 7.50 -7.07
C ILE A 232 -25.81 8.73 -7.79
N LYS A 233 -25.78 8.74 -9.13
CA LYS A 233 -26.29 9.85 -9.92
C LYS A 233 -27.78 10.06 -9.68
N GLN A 234 -28.58 9.01 -9.70
CA GLN A 234 -30.03 9.11 -9.42
C GLN A 234 -30.28 9.64 -8.00
N TYR A 235 -29.54 9.21 -7.00
CA TYR A 235 -29.67 9.71 -5.65
C TYR A 235 -29.37 11.22 -5.55
N ILE A 236 -28.33 11.70 -6.25
CA ILE A 236 -28.00 13.13 -6.29
C ILE A 236 -29.09 13.90 -7.02
N ASP A 237 -29.51 13.46 -8.19
CA ASP A 237 -30.45 14.17 -9.07
C ASP A 237 -31.90 14.16 -8.53
N GLU A 238 -32.32 13.10 -7.83
CA GLU A 238 -33.70 12.91 -7.39
C GLU A 238 -33.88 13.21 -5.89
N ASP A 239 -33.05 12.63 -5.01
CA ASP A 239 -33.26 12.76 -3.56
C ASP A 239 -32.56 14.00 -3.01
N ILE A 240 -31.26 14.17 -3.26
CA ILE A 240 -30.51 15.32 -2.76
C ILE A 240 -31.09 16.62 -3.34
N PHE A 241 -31.31 16.66 -4.66
CA PHE A 241 -31.83 17.89 -5.31
C PHE A 241 -33.22 18.33 -4.82
N ASN A 242 -34.06 17.38 -4.42
CA ASN A 242 -35.40 17.67 -3.94
C ASN A 242 -35.50 17.98 -2.41
N ASP A 243 -34.46 17.60 -1.65
CA ASP A 243 -34.33 17.92 -0.23
C ASP A 243 -33.37 19.10 -0.04
N THR A 244 -33.90 20.26 0.35
CA THR A 244 -33.11 21.50 0.50
C THR A 244 -31.96 21.32 1.52
N ASN A 245 -32.20 20.63 2.63
CA ASN A 245 -31.17 20.40 3.65
C ASN A 245 -30.07 19.43 3.18
N ALA A 246 -30.47 18.39 2.45
CA ALA A 246 -29.51 17.45 1.85
C ALA A 246 -28.69 18.13 0.75
N LEU A 247 -29.32 18.98 -0.07
CA LEU A 247 -28.63 19.73 -1.12
C LEU A 247 -27.65 20.75 -0.54
N GLU A 248 -28.05 21.46 0.52
CA GLU A 248 -27.17 22.39 1.24
C GLU A 248 -25.94 21.66 1.81
N ALA A 249 -26.13 20.54 2.48
CA ALA A 249 -25.03 19.72 3.00
C ALA A 249 -24.13 19.21 1.88
N TYR A 250 -24.70 18.78 0.75
CA TYR A 250 -23.95 18.29 -0.39
C TYR A 250 -23.10 19.38 -1.06
N VAL A 251 -23.68 20.55 -1.32
CA VAL A 251 -22.96 21.70 -1.90
C VAL A 251 -21.91 22.22 -0.93
N THR A 252 -22.22 22.30 0.37
CA THR A 252 -21.28 22.72 1.41
C THR A 252 -20.10 21.73 1.49
N TYR A 253 -20.37 20.44 1.42
CA TYR A 253 -19.30 19.43 1.38
C TYR A 253 -18.36 19.64 0.19
N LEU A 254 -18.91 19.80 -1.01
CA LEU A 254 -18.10 20.02 -2.22
C LEU A 254 -17.33 21.34 -2.17
N ALA A 255 -17.93 22.38 -1.60
CA ALA A 255 -17.35 23.72 -1.58
C ALA A 255 -16.25 23.91 -0.54
N CYS A 256 -16.43 23.32 0.65
CA CYS A 256 -15.62 23.64 1.83
C CYS A 256 -14.92 22.43 2.48
N TYR A 257 -15.40 21.21 2.22
CA TYR A 257 -14.90 20.00 2.89
C TYR A 257 -14.30 18.96 1.94
N MET A 258 -14.37 19.19 0.63
CA MET A 258 -13.79 18.27 -0.34
C MET A 258 -12.25 18.27 -0.24
N ASN A 259 -11.65 19.43 -0.11
CA ASN A 259 -10.23 19.60 0.12
C ASN A 259 -9.92 19.50 1.62
N ILE A 260 -9.02 18.59 1.98
CA ILE A 260 -8.64 18.39 3.39
C ILE A 260 -7.36 19.16 3.65
N PRO A 261 -7.36 20.10 4.62
CA PRO A 261 -6.15 20.75 5.07
C PRO A 261 -5.18 19.73 5.69
N GLU A 262 -3.91 19.82 5.36
CA GLU A 262 -2.91 18.92 5.91
C GLU A 262 -2.53 19.25 7.35
N GLU A 263 -2.22 18.22 8.15
CA GLU A 263 -1.92 18.38 9.58
C GLU A 263 -0.51 18.85 9.87
N ASN A 264 0.41 18.74 8.91
CA ASN A 264 1.84 18.90 9.13
C ASN A 264 2.44 20.03 8.29
N ASP A 265 2.45 21.25 8.82
CA ASP A 265 3.31 22.33 8.33
C ASP A 265 4.73 22.31 8.95
N ASN A 266 5.07 21.34 9.76
CA ASN A 266 6.44 21.10 10.21
C ASN A 266 7.25 20.42 9.10
N PHE A 267 7.30 21.06 7.94
CA PHE A 267 8.21 20.66 6.88
C PHE A 267 9.62 21.09 7.25
N ASP A 268 10.53 20.13 7.35
CA ASP A 268 11.96 20.42 7.55
C ASP A 268 12.56 21.18 6.37
N SER A 269 11.85 21.23 5.24
CA SER A 269 12.30 21.93 4.04
C SER A 269 11.13 22.34 3.13
N LEU A 270 11.35 23.38 2.33
CA LEU A 270 10.44 23.78 1.24
C LEU A 270 10.11 22.62 0.29
N GLY A 271 11.04 21.69 0.08
CA GLY A 271 10.84 20.54 -0.78
C GLY A 271 9.84 19.57 -0.22
N GLU A 272 9.83 19.31 1.08
CA GLU A 272 8.81 18.46 1.71
C GLU A 272 7.44 19.09 1.61
N LYS A 273 7.33 20.41 1.85
CA LYS A 273 6.08 21.15 1.65
C LYS A 273 5.59 21.02 0.20
N ILE A 274 6.47 21.22 -0.77
CA ILE A 274 6.16 21.06 -2.20
C ILE A 274 5.66 19.67 -2.52
N ASP A 275 6.30 18.64 -1.97
CA ASP A 275 5.93 17.25 -2.22
C ASP A 275 4.56 16.93 -1.64
N VAL A 276 4.22 17.53 -0.52
CA VAL A 276 2.92 17.38 0.15
C VAL A 276 1.85 18.21 -0.58
N GLU A 277 2.09 19.49 -0.92
CA GLU A 277 1.14 20.32 -1.66
C GLU A 277 0.83 19.76 -3.07
N LYS A 278 1.82 19.19 -3.74
CA LYS A 278 1.58 18.41 -4.96
C LYS A 278 0.66 17.21 -4.71
N GLY A 279 0.58 16.71 -3.45
CA GLY A 279 -0.32 15.64 -3.01
C GLY A 279 -1.77 16.07 -2.79
N ILE A 280 -2.01 17.35 -2.50
CA ILE A 280 -3.34 17.85 -2.12
C ILE A 280 -4.21 18.17 -3.34
N ASP A 281 -3.65 18.69 -4.42
CA ASP A 281 -4.38 19.12 -5.62
C ASP A 281 -4.55 17.99 -6.66
N PHE A 282 -4.97 16.84 -6.18
CA PHE A 282 -5.19 15.67 -7.02
C PHE A 282 -6.24 15.89 -8.12
N GLN A 283 -7.25 16.67 -7.86
CA GLN A 283 -8.38 16.88 -8.74
C GLN A 283 -7.99 17.71 -9.96
N THR A 284 -7.31 18.80 -9.69
CA THR A 284 -6.77 19.66 -10.75
C THR A 284 -5.70 18.92 -11.56
N LEU A 285 -4.87 18.11 -10.92
CA LEU A 285 -3.85 17.29 -11.57
C LEU A 285 -4.43 16.19 -12.45
N LYS A 286 -5.45 15.48 -11.99
CA LYS A 286 -6.06 14.39 -12.74
C LYS A 286 -6.80 14.87 -13.98
N SER A 287 -7.57 15.96 -13.87
CA SER A 287 -8.24 16.56 -15.01
C SER A 287 -7.27 17.16 -16.05
N LYS A 288 -6.08 17.59 -15.61
CA LYS A 288 -5.03 18.16 -16.47
C LYS A 288 -4.07 17.12 -17.02
N CYS A 289 -3.85 16.00 -16.33
CA CYS A 289 -3.14 14.85 -16.92
C CYS A 289 -3.86 14.27 -18.13
N GLU A 290 -5.18 14.39 -18.18
CA GLU A 290 -5.98 14.06 -19.36
C GLU A 290 -5.85 15.11 -20.48
N SER A 291 -5.29 16.30 -20.20
CA SER A 291 -5.27 17.46 -21.11
C SER A 291 -3.90 18.01 -21.54
N ASP A 292 -2.80 17.30 -21.31
CA ASP A 292 -1.44 17.71 -21.75
C ASP A 292 -0.85 19.01 -21.12
N GLU A 293 -1.40 19.54 -20.03
CA GLU A 293 -0.97 20.83 -19.44
C GLU A 293 -0.17 20.71 -18.14
N LEU A 294 0.45 19.57 -17.85
CA LEU A 294 1.24 19.33 -16.62
C LEU A 294 2.26 20.42 -16.28
N ASN A 295 2.83 21.07 -17.27
CA ASN A 295 3.79 22.17 -17.08
C ASN A 295 3.15 23.50 -16.66
N LYS A 296 1.82 23.59 -16.60
CA LYS A 296 1.06 24.80 -16.18
C LYS A 296 0.38 24.67 -14.83
N ILE A 297 0.50 23.53 -14.18
CA ILE A 297 -0.18 23.20 -12.91
C ILE A 297 0.10 24.17 -11.77
N SER A 298 1.34 24.65 -11.68
CA SER A 298 1.75 25.61 -10.63
C SER A 298 1.13 27.03 -10.76
N LYS A 299 0.41 27.28 -11.84
CA LYS A 299 -0.34 28.52 -12.07
C LYS A 299 -1.83 28.26 -12.30
N ALA A 300 -2.31 27.07 -12.01
CA ALA A 300 -3.73 26.78 -12.14
C ALA A 300 -4.51 27.57 -11.10
N LYS A 301 -5.27 28.50 -11.56
CA LYS A 301 -6.24 29.23 -10.74
C LYS A 301 -7.43 28.30 -10.50
N LEU A 302 -7.86 28.19 -9.25
CA LEU A 302 -9.00 27.36 -8.85
C LEU A 302 -10.29 28.14 -9.14
N ASP A 303 -11.26 27.48 -9.76
CA ASP A 303 -12.57 28.10 -10.04
C ASP A 303 -13.47 28.05 -8.80
N THR A 304 -13.95 29.21 -8.35
CA THR A 304 -14.93 29.31 -7.25
C THR A 304 -16.35 29.03 -7.73
N ILE A 305 -17.28 28.84 -6.77
CA ILE A 305 -18.71 28.70 -7.09
C ILE A 305 -19.25 29.96 -7.78
N GLN A 306 -18.75 31.15 -7.43
CA GLN A 306 -19.12 32.40 -8.07
C GLN A 306 -18.58 32.51 -9.52
N GLY A 307 -17.47 31.84 -9.81
CA GLY A 307 -16.88 31.72 -11.15
C GLY A 307 -15.59 32.49 -11.37
N GLU A 308 -15.04 33.16 -10.35
CA GLU A 308 -13.69 33.72 -10.40
C GLU A 308 -12.62 32.66 -10.12
N LYS A 309 -11.39 32.98 -10.50
CA LYS A 309 -10.22 32.14 -10.30
C LYS A 309 -9.36 32.66 -9.18
N VAL A 310 -9.19 31.88 -8.15
CA VAL A 310 -8.36 32.18 -6.98
C VAL A 310 -6.99 31.47 -7.04
N LYS A 311 -6.06 31.90 -6.17
CA LYS A 311 -4.65 31.47 -6.22
C LYS A 311 -4.35 30.26 -5.34
N SER A 312 -5.15 30.03 -4.29
CA SER A 312 -4.92 28.94 -3.33
C SER A 312 -6.22 28.21 -2.99
N THR A 313 -6.10 27.00 -2.45
CA THR A 313 -7.23 26.21 -1.93
C THR A 313 -7.87 26.86 -0.71
N GLU A 314 -7.09 27.62 0.06
CA GLU A 314 -7.55 28.37 1.22
C GLU A 314 -8.42 29.55 0.78
N GLU A 315 -7.96 30.32 -0.22
CA GLU A 315 -8.76 31.38 -0.83
C GLU A 315 -10.04 30.81 -1.48
N LEU A 316 -9.97 29.62 -2.11
CA LEU A 316 -11.15 28.93 -2.64
C LEU A 316 -12.17 28.64 -1.54
N THR A 317 -11.73 28.12 -0.41
CA THR A 317 -12.56 27.80 0.73
C THR A 317 -13.22 29.05 1.30
N ILE A 318 -12.45 30.14 1.46
CA ILE A 318 -12.96 31.44 1.92
C ILE A 318 -13.99 32.01 0.94
N ALA A 319 -13.68 32.06 -0.35
CA ALA A 319 -14.58 32.54 -1.39
C ALA A 319 -15.89 31.79 -1.42
N ASN A 320 -15.84 30.46 -1.41
CA ASN A 320 -17.03 29.61 -1.39
C ASN A 320 -17.85 29.80 -0.11
N PHE A 321 -17.20 29.92 1.05
CA PHE A 321 -17.88 30.18 2.33
C PHE A 321 -18.63 31.53 2.30
N LEU A 322 -17.98 32.60 1.84
CA LEU A 322 -18.61 33.92 1.71
C LEU A 322 -19.81 33.83 0.77
N PHE A 323 -19.63 33.25 -0.39
CA PHE A 323 -20.68 33.12 -1.41
C PHE A 323 -21.89 32.34 -0.90
N LEU A 324 -21.68 31.17 -0.30
CA LEU A 324 -22.78 30.32 0.20
C LEU A 324 -23.58 30.99 1.32
N ASN A 325 -22.90 31.77 2.17
CA ASN A 325 -23.53 32.50 3.25
C ASN A 325 -24.16 33.87 2.83
N GLY A 326 -24.18 34.13 1.50
CA GLY A 326 -24.86 35.33 0.96
C GLY A 326 -24.09 36.61 1.19
N ILE A 327 -22.80 36.53 1.49
CA ILE A 327 -21.92 37.68 1.66
C ILE A 327 -21.36 38.05 0.29
N ASN A 328 -21.65 39.27 -0.14
CA ASN A 328 -21.16 39.77 -1.44
C ASN A 328 -19.71 40.22 -1.31
N TYR A 329 -18.87 39.75 -2.24
CA TYR A 329 -17.46 40.10 -2.26
C TYR A 329 -16.96 40.33 -3.69
N GLU A 330 -15.88 41.07 -3.82
CA GLU A 330 -15.05 41.19 -5.02
C GLU A 330 -13.65 40.66 -4.72
N TYR A 331 -13.16 39.70 -5.54
CA TYR A 331 -11.84 39.12 -5.41
C TYR A 331 -10.77 39.98 -6.08
N GLU A 332 -9.66 40.25 -5.40
CA GLU A 332 -8.55 41.10 -5.89
C GLU A 332 -8.98 42.48 -6.40
N LYS A 333 -9.99 43.11 -5.79
CA LYS A 333 -10.39 44.47 -6.11
C LYS A 333 -9.22 45.43 -5.86
N PRO A 334 -8.88 46.33 -6.83
CA PRO A 334 -7.86 47.33 -6.60
C PRO A 334 -8.18 48.21 -5.38
N TYR A 335 -7.23 48.31 -4.44
CA TYR A 335 -7.39 49.19 -3.26
C TYR A 335 -7.43 50.66 -3.70
N PRO A 336 -8.42 51.42 -3.28
CA PRO A 336 -8.66 52.74 -3.83
C PRO A 336 -7.68 53.83 -3.41
N TYR A 337 -6.87 53.54 -2.40
CA TYR A 337 -5.92 54.50 -1.86
C TYR A 337 -4.48 54.14 -2.22
N GLY A 338 -3.72 55.05 -2.81
CA GLY A 338 -2.31 54.85 -3.21
C GLY A 338 -2.15 54.44 -4.67
N ASP A 339 -1.03 53.81 -5.03
CA ASP A 339 -0.59 53.60 -6.41
C ASP A 339 -1.31 52.51 -7.18
N ASN A 340 -2.49 52.03 -6.80
CA ASN A 340 -3.32 51.02 -7.45
C ASN A 340 -2.65 49.62 -7.66
N ILE A 341 -1.49 49.42 -7.05
CA ILE A 341 -0.77 48.12 -7.16
C ILE A 341 -1.28 47.09 -6.16
N TYR A 342 -1.79 47.57 -5.02
CA TYR A 342 -2.28 46.72 -3.98
C TYR A 342 -3.72 46.22 -4.27
N ARG A 343 -3.91 44.91 -4.14
CA ARG A 343 -5.19 44.26 -4.31
C ARG A 343 -5.41 43.28 -3.15
N PRO A 344 -6.25 43.64 -2.18
CA PRO A 344 -6.65 42.73 -1.12
C PRO A 344 -7.29 41.46 -1.70
N ASP A 345 -7.15 40.33 -1.04
CA ASP A 345 -7.71 39.07 -1.54
C ASP A 345 -9.23 39.19 -1.69
N PHE A 346 -9.94 39.74 -0.71
CA PHE A 346 -11.36 39.94 -0.79
C PHE A 346 -11.78 41.34 -0.27
N TYR A 347 -12.78 41.91 -0.92
CA TYR A 347 -13.46 43.11 -0.48
C TYR A 347 -14.94 42.78 -0.31
N LEU A 348 -15.47 42.85 0.90
CA LEU A 348 -16.85 42.60 1.24
C LEU A 348 -17.68 43.89 0.98
N THR A 349 -18.39 43.89 -0.17
CA THR A 349 -18.99 45.10 -0.75
C THR A 349 -20.08 45.74 0.13
N ASP A 350 -20.86 44.95 0.87
CA ASP A 350 -21.96 45.42 1.65
C ASP A 350 -21.55 45.96 3.03
N TYR A 351 -20.31 45.74 3.44
CA TYR A 351 -19.81 46.07 4.79
C TYR A 351 -18.57 46.95 4.78
N ASP A 352 -18.03 47.28 3.61
CA ASP A 352 -16.78 48.04 3.45
C ASP A 352 -15.61 47.41 4.25
N LEU A 353 -15.53 46.11 4.20
CA LEU A 353 -14.50 45.30 4.88
C LEU A 353 -13.55 44.69 3.88
N TYR A 354 -12.29 44.67 4.20
CA TYR A 354 -11.25 44.00 3.46
C TYR A 354 -10.83 42.73 4.21
N LEU A 355 -10.51 41.69 3.47
CA LEU A 355 -10.04 40.40 4.02
C LEU A 355 -8.78 39.99 3.27
N GLU A 356 -7.72 39.70 4.00
CA GLU A 356 -6.48 39.12 3.51
C GLU A 356 -6.29 37.74 4.10
N HIS A 357 -5.76 36.85 3.28
CA HIS A 357 -5.33 35.53 3.73
C HIS A 357 -3.82 35.41 3.66
N PHE A 358 -3.17 35.34 4.81
CA PHE A 358 -1.73 35.28 4.90
C PHE A 358 -1.19 33.86 5.06
N GLY A 359 -0.23 33.49 4.18
CA GLY A 359 0.41 32.18 4.16
C GLY A 359 1.49 32.02 5.25
N VAL A 360 1.15 32.23 6.53
CA VAL A 360 2.10 32.14 7.64
C VAL A 360 1.62 31.19 8.73
N ASP A 361 2.59 30.71 9.54
CA ASP A 361 2.32 29.94 10.76
C ASP A 361 2.06 30.86 11.97
N GLU A 362 1.78 30.26 13.14
CA GLU A 362 1.53 30.98 14.40
C GLU A 362 2.68 31.84 14.90
N ASN A 363 3.90 31.64 14.37
CA ASN A 363 5.09 32.40 14.67
C ASN A 363 5.40 33.48 13.62
N ASN A 364 4.44 33.79 12.73
CA ASN A 364 4.61 34.64 11.58
C ASN A 364 5.73 34.19 10.63
N ARG A 365 5.94 32.89 10.47
CA ARG A 365 6.93 32.33 9.56
C ARG A 365 6.22 31.79 8.31
N ALA A 366 6.80 32.15 7.16
CA ALA A 366 6.39 31.62 5.86
C ALA A 366 7.40 30.55 5.38
N ASN A 367 7.46 29.41 6.06
CA ASN A 367 8.44 28.35 5.85
C ASN A 367 8.43 27.77 4.42
N TRP A 368 7.38 28.00 3.66
CA TRP A 368 7.26 27.66 2.25
C TRP A 368 8.02 28.59 1.31
N LEU A 369 8.52 29.72 1.82
CA LEU A 369 9.37 30.67 1.09
C LEU A 369 10.83 30.45 1.42
N THR A 370 11.69 30.92 0.51
CA THR A 370 13.12 31.06 0.83
C THR A 370 13.31 32.14 1.91
N PRO A 371 14.32 32.03 2.78
CA PRO A 371 14.51 33.03 3.86
C PRO A 371 14.48 34.49 3.39
N LEU A 372 15.01 34.76 2.19
CA LEU A 372 14.99 36.06 1.57
C LEU A 372 13.59 36.51 1.11
N ASN A 373 12.83 35.58 0.54
CA ASN A 373 11.46 35.84 0.10
C ASN A 373 10.50 35.90 1.29
N GLU A 374 10.79 35.14 2.35
CA GLU A 374 10.06 35.21 3.61
C GLU A 374 10.16 36.59 4.25
N GLU A 375 11.38 37.12 4.40
CA GLU A 375 11.61 38.45 4.94
C GLU A 375 10.81 39.51 4.16
N LYS A 376 10.90 39.45 2.82
CA LYS A 376 10.14 40.35 1.95
C LYS A 376 8.61 40.16 2.08
N TYR A 377 8.15 38.94 2.19
CA TYR A 377 6.73 38.64 2.36
C TYR A 377 6.16 39.19 3.68
N ILE A 378 6.91 39.03 4.77
CA ILE A 378 6.55 39.59 6.07
C ILE A 378 6.57 41.16 6.03
N GLU A 379 7.54 41.77 5.36
CA GLU A 379 7.55 43.20 5.12
C GLU A 379 6.31 43.68 4.33
N GLU A 380 5.91 42.92 3.29
CA GLU A 380 4.71 43.19 2.48
C GLU A 380 3.44 43.08 3.32
N MET A 381 3.34 42.11 4.25
CA MET A 381 2.21 41.99 5.18
C MET A 381 2.09 43.24 6.07
N GLU A 382 3.20 43.73 6.64
CA GLU A 382 3.19 44.95 7.47
C GLU A 382 2.83 46.19 6.67
N ILE A 383 3.30 46.32 5.44
CA ILE A 383 2.94 47.42 4.52
C ILE A 383 1.44 47.39 4.23
N LYS A 384 0.82 46.20 4.02
CA LYS A 384 -0.61 46.08 3.82
C LYS A 384 -1.40 46.54 5.05
N ARG A 385 -1.04 46.08 6.24
CA ARG A 385 -1.62 46.51 7.52
C ARG A 385 -1.52 48.02 7.72
N GLN A 386 -0.35 48.60 7.47
CA GLN A 386 -0.10 50.01 7.60
C GLN A 386 -0.98 50.83 6.63
N LYS A 387 -1.17 50.41 5.38
CA LYS A 387 -2.06 51.06 4.41
C LYS A 387 -3.49 51.16 4.89
N HIS A 388 -4.05 50.05 5.43
CA HIS A 388 -5.38 50.05 5.98
C HIS A 388 -5.52 50.94 7.21
N LYS A 389 -4.50 50.99 8.08
CA LYS A 389 -4.47 51.85 9.25
C LYS A 389 -4.40 53.33 8.86
N GLU A 390 -3.56 53.68 7.89
CA GLU A 390 -3.42 55.08 7.41
C GLU A 390 -4.66 55.63 6.74
N ASN A 391 -5.37 54.76 6.03
CA ASN A 391 -6.61 55.14 5.32
C ASN A 391 -7.88 54.86 6.12
N ASN A 392 -7.74 54.47 7.38
CA ASN A 392 -8.84 54.16 8.30
C ASN A 392 -9.86 53.17 7.75
N THR A 393 -9.39 52.17 7.00
CA THR A 393 -10.17 51.07 6.47
C THR A 393 -10.00 49.81 7.32
N LYS A 394 -11.07 48.99 7.42
CA LYS A 394 -11.04 47.78 8.23
C LYS A 394 -10.47 46.60 7.45
N LEU A 395 -9.49 45.94 8.02
CA LEU A 395 -8.86 44.73 7.49
C LEU A 395 -9.11 43.55 8.43
N LEU A 396 -9.70 42.48 7.91
CA LEU A 396 -9.76 41.17 8.55
C LEU A 396 -8.59 40.30 8.03
N GLU A 397 -8.03 39.49 8.89
CA GLU A 397 -6.86 38.67 8.53
C GLU A 397 -7.15 37.22 8.88
N THR A 398 -6.99 36.34 7.91
CA THR A 398 -6.94 34.90 8.10
C THR A 398 -5.54 34.38 7.79
N TYR A 399 -5.20 33.23 8.33
CA TYR A 399 -3.86 32.71 8.25
C TYR A 399 -3.87 31.22 7.83
N SER A 400 -2.83 30.79 7.11
CA SER A 400 -2.71 29.38 6.69
C SER A 400 -2.69 28.40 7.86
N TYR A 401 -2.19 28.79 9.04
CA TYR A 401 -2.25 27.92 10.21
C TYR A 401 -3.67 27.68 10.71
N TYR A 402 -4.64 28.60 10.47
CA TYR A 402 -6.06 28.31 10.74
C TYR A 402 -6.58 27.16 9.89
N ASN A 403 -6.13 27.09 8.63
CA ASN A 403 -6.49 25.99 7.75
C ASN A 403 -5.81 24.69 8.17
N ARG A 404 -4.51 24.74 8.48
CA ARG A 404 -3.75 23.61 9.02
C ARG A 404 -4.41 23.01 10.26
N ASP A 405 -4.80 23.87 11.21
CA ASP A 405 -5.46 23.49 12.46
C ASP A 405 -6.94 23.16 12.26
N LYS A 406 -7.43 23.28 11.02
CA LYS A 406 -8.81 22.98 10.60
C LYS A 406 -9.85 23.82 11.33
N ILE A 407 -9.49 25.06 11.63
CA ILE A 407 -10.35 26.07 12.30
C ILE A 407 -10.64 27.29 11.42
N LEU A 408 -10.22 27.28 10.14
CA LEU A 408 -10.34 28.44 9.24
C LEU A 408 -11.79 28.93 9.12
N LEU A 409 -12.73 28.02 8.89
CA LEU A 409 -14.14 28.39 8.73
C LEU A 409 -14.76 28.92 10.03
N ASP A 410 -14.40 28.34 11.17
CA ASP A 410 -14.87 28.81 12.49
C ASP A 410 -14.30 30.19 12.80
N LYS A 411 -13.01 30.42 12.56
CA LYS A 411 -12.38 31.72 12.75
C LYS A 411 -12.90 32.79 11.81
N LEU A 412 -13.11 32.43 10.55
CA LEU A 412 -13.70 33.34 9.57
C LEU A 412 -15.14 33.75 10.00
N ARG A 413 -15.97 32.80 10.43
CA ARG A 413 -17.30 33.05 10.95
C ARG A 413 -17.28 33.98 12.18
N GLU A 414 -16.42 33.66 13.16
CA GLU A 414 -16.27 34.46 14.39
C GLU A 414 -15.89 35.92 14.05
N MET A 415 -14.94 36.14 13.15
CA MET A 415 -14.51 37.50 12.75
C MET A 415 -15.62 38.27 12.03
N LEU A 416 -16.34 37.58 11.14
CA LEU A 416 -17.44 38.23 10.40
C LEU A 416 -18.62 38.57 11.33
N GLU A 417 -18.96 37.70 12.29
CA GLU A 417 -19.98 37.96 13.30
C GLU A 417 -19.61 39.15 14.21
N ASN A 418 -18.34 39.25 14.61
CA ASN A 418 -17.84 40.38 15.40
C ASN A 418 -17.96 41.73 14.66
N GLU A 419 -17.91 41.72 13.33
CA GLU A 419 -18.12 42.88 12.47
C GLU A 419 -19.61 43.07 12.07
N ASN A 420 -20.53 42.38 12.71
CA ASN A 420 -21.95 42.39 12.47
C ASN A 420 -22.35 42.02 11.02
N VAL A 421 -21.58 41.18 10.36
CA VAL A 421 -21.94 40.67 9.05
C VAL A 421 -23.10 39.69 9.17
N ILE A 422 -24.13 39.89 8.36
CA ILE A 422 -25.36 39.10 8.39
C ILE A 422 -25.25 37.95 7.40
N PHE A 423 -25.42 36.77 7.90
CA PHE A 423 -25.44 35.56 7.08
C PHE A 423 -26.85 35.35 6.49
N LYS A 424 -26.95 35.39 5.16
CA LYS A 424 -28.20 35.12 4.43
C LYS A 424 -27.92 34.05 3.37
N PRO A 425 -28.01 32.76 3.71
CA PRO A 425 -27.72 31.69 2.75
C PRO A 425 -28.47 31.90 1.44
N ARG A 426 -27.77 31.72 0.32
CA ARG A 426 -28.34 31.86 -1.03
C ARG A 426 -29.20 30.64 -1.37
N ASP A 427 -30.07 30.81 -2.39
CA ASP A 427 -30.86 29.69 -2.90
C ASP A 427 -29.94 28.60 -3.48
N ILE A 428 -29.80 27.53 -2.72
CA ILE A 428 -28.87 26.46 -3.00
C ILE A 428 -29.23 25.69 -4.27
N LYS A 429 -30.52 25.60 -4.66
CA LYS A 429 -30.95 24.92 -5.88
C LYS A 429 -30.48 25.68 -7.12
N SER A 430 -30.56 26.98 -7.10
CA SER A 430 -30.06 27.83 -8.18
C SER A 430 -28.52 27.72 -8.30
N ILE A 431 -27.82 27.73 -7.19
CA ILE A 431 -26.36 27.54 -7.16
C ILE A 431 -25.96 26.20 -7.76
N TYR A 432 -26.53 25.11 -7.28
CA TYR A 432 -26.27 23.77 -7.78
C TYR A 432 -26.51 23.64 -9.28
N SER A 433 -27.67 24.12 -9.75
CA SER A 433 -28.02 24.05 -11.16
C SER A 433 -27.04 24.83 -12.06
N LYS A 434 -26.57 26.00 -11.60
CA LYS A 434 -25.60 26.82 -12.31
C LYS A 434 -24.23 26.12 -12.37
N VAL A 435 -23.74 25.60 -11.25
CA VAL A 435 -22.42 24.94 -11.19
C VAL A 435 -22.43 23.62 -11.96
N ALA A 436 -23.44 22.79 -11.78
CA ALA A 436 -23.58 21.53 -12.51
C ALA A 436 -23.74 21.70 -14.03
N SER A 437 -24.29 22.83 -14.50
CA SER A 437 -24.37 23.15 -15.93
C SER A 437 -23.06 23.63 -16.52
N ASN A 438 -22.23 24.33 -15.73
CA ASN A 438 -20.99 24.94 -16.17
C ASN A 438 -19.80 23.99 -16.09
N ASP A 439 -19.79 23.07 -15.12
CA ASP A 439 -18.71 22.10 -14.95
C ASP A 439 -19.22 20.65 -15.08
N LYS A 440 -18.91 20.00 -16.21
CA LYS A 440 -19.22 18.59 -16.44
C LYS A 440 -18.49 17.62 -15.47
N ASN A 441 -17.49 18.11 -14.77
CA ASN A 441 -16.71 17.34 -13.81
C ASN A 441 -17.19 17.52 -12.37
N PHE A 442 -18.06 18.52 -12.13
CA PHE A 442 -18.62 18.80 -10.82
C PHE A 442 -19.30 17.54 -10.24
N GLY A 443 -18.95 17.18 -9.05
CA GLY A 443 -19.46 15.96 -8.39
C GLY A 443 -18.87 14.62 -8.86
N LYS A 444 -18.02 14.56 -9.90
CA LYS A 444 -17.38 13.30 -10.31
C LYS A 444 -16.52 12.69 -9.20
N GLU A 445 -15.91 13.50 -8.42
CA GLU A 445 -14.95 13.07 -7.41
C GLU A 445 -15.63 12.54 -6.17
N ILE A 446 -16.66 13.24 -5.68
CA ILE A 446 -17.48 12.68 -4.59
C ILE A 446 -18.17 11.40 -5.05
N THR A 447 -18.62 11.34 -6.32
CA THR A 447 -19.16 10.11 -6.90
C THR A 447 -18.15 8.98 -6.84
N LYS A 448 -16.90 9.22 -7.23
CA LYS A 448 -15.83 8.22 -7.16
C LYS A 448 -15.47 7.87 -5.72
N LEU A 449 -15.46 8.85 -4.81
CA LEU A 449 -15.20 8.63 -3.39
C LEU A 449 -16.28 7.72 -2.78
N ILE A 450 -17.57 8.02 -3.04
CA ILE A 450 -18.71 7.20 -2.58
C ILE A 450 -18.63 5.79 -3.18
N GLU A 451 -18.34 5.67 -4.49
CA GLU A 451 -18.18 4.39 -5.18
C GLU A 451 -17.08 3.54 -4.51
N THR A 452 -15.91 4.13 -4.28
CA THR A 452 -14.79 3.44 -3.63
C THR A 452 -15.12 3.06 -2.19
N PHE A 453 -15.74 3.97 -1.43
CA PHE A 453 -16.17 3.73 -0.06
C PHE A 453 -17.14 2.54 0.05
N ILE A 454 -18.17 2.49 -0.82
CA ILE A 454 -19.15 1.40 -0.84
C ILE A 454 -18.47 0.07 -1.20
N ASN A 455 -17.63 0.06 -2.23
CA ASN A 455 -16.91 -1.15 -2.64
C ASN A 455 -15.99 -1.68 -1.52
N LEU A 456 -15.27 -0.79 -0.83
CA LEU A 456 -14.43 -1.17 0.32
C LEU A 456 -15.27 -1.66 1.50
N SER A 457 -16.37 -1.01 1.82
CA SER A 457 -17.29 -1.44 2.89
C SER A 457 -17.83 -2.84 2.62
N LYS A 458 -18.30 -3.10 1.41
CA LYS A 458 -18.79 -4.43 0.98
C LYS A 458 -17.67 -5.48 0.95
N SER A 459 -16.45 -5.11 0.54
CA SER A 459 -15.29 -6.01 0.53
C SER A 459 -14.84 -6.44 1.93
N ARG A 460 -15.23 -5.70 2.97
CA ARG A 460 -15.02 -6.03 4.39
C ARG A 460 -16.26 -6.66 5.03
N LYS A 461 -17.35 -6.76 4.29
CA LYS A 461 -18.65 -7.21 4.79
C LYS A 461 -19.14 -6.38 5.97
N LEU A 462 -19.05 -5.05 5.84
CA LEU A 462 -19.56 -4.09 6.82
C LEU A 462 -20.99 -3.71 6.45
N ASN A 463 -21.89 -3.78 7.43
CA ASN A 463 -23.24 -3.26 7.31
C ASN A 463 -23.32 -1.81 7.79
N TYR A 464 -24.52 -1.24 7.77
CA TYR A 464 -24.77 0.15 8.19
C TYR A 464 -24.34 0.42 9.65
N GLU A 465 -24.65 -0.53 10.57
CA GLU A 465 -24.33 -0.42 11.98
C GLU A 465 -22.81 -0.54 12.22
N ASP A 466 -22.16 -1.47 11.53
CA ASP A 466 -20.70 -1.64 11.59
C ASP A 466 -19.97 -0.38 11.16
N ILE A 467 -20.39 0.22 10.04
CA ILE A 467 -19.80 1.47 9.54
C ILE A 467 -20.02 2.59 10.56
N SER A 468 -21.26 2.75 11.05
CA SER A 468 -21.57 3.77 12.05
C SER A 468 -20.73 3.60 13.33
N ALA A 469 -20.54 2.37 13.81
CA ALA A 469 -19.74 2.07 15.00
C ALA A 469 -18.27 2.41 14.82
N ILE A 470 -17.67 2.04 13.66
CA ILE A 470 -16.27 2.36 13.34
C ILE A 470 -16.05 3.88 13.40
N PHE A 471 -16.97 4.66 12.85
CA PHE A 471 -16.85 6.10 12.81
C PHE A 471 -17.09 6.75 14.18
N THR A 472 -18.01 6.26 14.96
CA THR A 472 -18.30 6.78 16.31
C THR A 472 -17.11 6.55 17.26
N ASP A 473 -16.47 5.37 17.22
CA ASP A 473 -15.34 5.04 18.10
C ASP A 473 -14.12 5.93 17.83
N ARG A 474 -13.85 6.21 16.57
CA ARG A 474 -12.71 7.06 16.16
C ARG A 474 -12.97 8.57 16.29
N ASN A 475 -14.18 9.00 16.56
CA ASN A 475 -14.52 10.42 16.73
C ASN A 475 -13.90 11.06 17.98
N LYS A 476 -13.52 10.30 18.98
CA LYS A 476 -13.01 10.81 20.26
C LYS A 476 -11.73 11.64 20.17
N THR A 477 -10.99 11.56 19.05
CA THR A 477 -9.67 12.19 18.87
C THR A 477 -9.61 13.20 17.71
N ARG A 478 -10.73 13.52 17.04
CA ARG A 478 -10.74 14.35 15.83
C ARG A 478 -11.19 15.77 16.12
N ASN A 479 -10.64 16.70 15.34
CA ASN A 479 -11.11 18.09 15.39
C ASN A 479 -12.49 18.25 14.72
N LYS A 480 -13.12 19.40 14.94
CA LYS A 480 -14.47 19.72 14.50
C LYS A 480 -14.64 19.62 12.98
N PHE A 481 -13.71 20.14 12.20
CA PHE A 481 -13.74 20.08 10.74
C PHE A 481 -13.86 18.64 10.22
N MET A 482 -13.02 17.74 10.76
CA MET A 482 -13.05 16.33 10.35
C MET A 482 -14.32 15.60 10.78
N LEU A 483 -14.92 15.99 11.92
CA LEU A 483 -16.21 15.48 12.36
C LEU A 483 -17.34 15.90 11.41
N GLU A 484 -17.45 17.20 11.11
CA GLU A 484 -18.47 17.73 10.20
C GLU A 484 -18.34 17.13 8.79
N ARG A 485 -17.11 17.07 8.27
CA ARG A 485 -16.81 16.41 6.99
C ARG A 485 -17.30 14.96 6.96
N GLN A 486 -16.99 14.23 8.02
CA GLN A 486 -17.35 12.84 8.16
C GLN A 486 -18.87 12.63 8.27
N GLU A 487 -19.54 13.41 9.08
CA GLU A 487 -20.99 13.34 9.23
C GLU A 487 -21.72 13.63 7.91
N MET A 488 -21.31 14.68 7.18
CA MET A 488 -21.90 15.00 5.88
C MET A 488 -21.67 13.86 4.88
N PHE A 489 -20.45 13.36 4.77
CA PHE A 489 -20.13 12.27 3.85
C PHE A 489 -20.92 10.99 4.14
N LEU A 490 -21.01 10.60 5.41
CA LEU A 490 -21.75 9.40 5.82
C LEU A 490 -23.24 9.51 5.52
N LYS A 491 -23.83 10.69 5.70
CA LYS A 491 -25.25 10.93 5.32
C LYS A 491 -25.49 10.57 3.86
N PHE A 492 -24.55 10.91 2.95
CA PHE A 492 -24.70 10.57 1.53
C PHE A 492 -24.36 9.10 1.26
N ALA A 493 -23.21 8.65 1.70
CA ALA A 493 -22.66 7.34 1.37
C ALA A 493 -23.54 6.19 1.87
N LEU A 494 -24.08 6.31 3.10
CA LEU A 494 -24.94 5.28 3.68
C LEU A 494 -26.31 5.20 3.02
N GLN A 495 -26.89 6.32 2.59
CA GLN A 495 -28.14 6.31 1.84
C GLN A 495 -27.96 5.72 0.44
N VAL A 496 -26.82 6.04 -0.21
CA VAL A 496 -26.47 5.41 -1.49
C VAL A 496 -26.28 3.91 -1.32
N LEU A 497 -25.59 3.45 -0.29
CA LEU A 497 -25.41 2.02 0.00
C LEU A 497 -26.76 1.31 0.12
N LYS A 498 -27.65 1.87 0.95
CA LYS A 498 -29.00 1.30 1.13
C LYS A 498 -29.80 1.26 -0.18
N ARG A 499 -29.74 2.36 -0.95
CA ARG A 499 -30.44 2.43 -2.24
C ARG A 499 -29.85 1.46 -3.28
N TYR A 500 -28.55 1.29 -3.27
CA TYR A 500 -27.86 0.34 -4.14
C TYR A 500 -28.26 -1.08 -3.83
N ASP A 501 -28.24 -1.48 -2.57
CA ASP A 501 -28.65 -2.83 -2.14
C ASP A 501 -30.12 -3.10 -2.47
N ASN A 502 -31.02 -2.10 -2.23
CA ASN A 502 -32.42 -2.22 -2.61
C ASN A 502 -32.59 -2.38 -4.13
N LYS A 503 -31.83 -1.60 -4.90
CA LYS A 503 -31.87 -1.67 -6.37
C LYS A 503 -31.42 -3.03 -6.89
N LEU A 504 -30.34 -3.57 -6.36
CA LEU A 504 -29.88 -4.91 -6.73
C LEU A 504 -30.91 -5.98 -6.41
N ASN A 505 -31.57 -5.88 -5.24
CA ASN A 505 -32.63 -6.79 -4.86
C ASN A 505 -33.87 -6.70 -5.78
N GLU A 506 -34.30 -5.46 -6.16
CA GLU A 506 -35.41 -5.25 -7.09
C GLU A 506 -35.20 -5.89 -8.46
N ILE A 507 -33.98 -5.77 -8.99
CA ILE A 507 -33.65 -6.32 -10.33
C ILE A 507 -33.12 -7.74 -10.28
N CYS A 508 -33.10 -8.38 -9.09
CA CYS A 508 -32.54 -9.71 -8.86
C CYS A 508 -31.08 -9.84 -9.37
N GLU A 509 -30.26 -8.84 -9.10
CA GLU A 509 -28.82 -8.83 -9.43
C GLU A 509 -27.97 -8.80 -8.16
N ILE A 510 -26.70 -9.21 -8.30
CA ILE A 510 -25.68 -9.12 -7.26
C ILE A 510 -24.37 -8.58 -7.85
N ASP A 511 -23.62 -7.84 -7.05
CA ASP A 511 -22.24 -7.48 -7.41
C ASP A 511 -21.24 -8.57 -6.97
N PHE A 512 -19.96 -8.36 -7.32
CA PHE A 512 -18.89 -9.30 -6.96
C PHE A 512 -18.66 -9.43 -5.44
N ASN A 513 -18.87 -8.35 -4.67
CA ASN A 513 -18.76 -8.42 -3.22
C ASN A 513 -19.95 -9.19 -2.62
N ASP A 514 -21.16 -9.00 -3.17
CA ASP A 514 -22.35 -9.72 -2.74
C ASP A 514 -22.22 -11.23 -2.96
N MET A 515 -21.61 -11.65 -4.09
CA MET A 515 -21.34 -13.09 -4.31
C MET A 515 -20.57 -13.71 -3.14
N ILE A 516 -19.56 -13.03 -2.64
CA ILE A 516 -18.77 -13.51 -1.52
C ILE A 516 -19.54 -13.41 -0.20
N ASN A 517 -20.20 -12.27 0.04
CA ASN A 517 -20.89 -12.01 1.30
C ASN A 517 -22.10 -12.92 1.49
N GLN A 518 -22.96 -13.05 0.46
CA GLN A 518 -24.15 -13.91 0.51
C GLN A 518 -23.77 -15.39 0.57
N SER A 519 -22.74 -15.81 -0.18
CA SER A 519 -22.27 -17.20 -0.08
C SER A 519 -21.73 -17.51 1.32
N THR A 520 -21.06 -16.56 1.97
CA THR A 520 -20.58 -16.71 3.37
C THR A 520 -21.75 -16.95 4.32
N ASP A 521 -22.83 -16.16 4.16
CA ASP A 521 -24.04 -16.31 5.00
C ASP A 521 -24.77 -17.62 4.73
N LEU A 522 -24.87 -18.03 3.46
CA LEU A 522 -25.46 -19.31 3.09
C LEU A 522 -24.67 -20.50 3.66
N VAL A 523 -23.34 -20.46 3.63
CA VAL A 523 -22.51 -21.50 4.25
C VAL A 523 -22.75 -21.57 5.75
N LYS A 524 -22.82 -20.43 6.43
CA LYS A 524 -23.05 -20.36 7.88
C LYS A 524 -24.43 -20.89 8.27
N ILE A 525 -25.49 -20.53 7.52
CA ILE A 525 -26.87 -20.86 7.83
C ILE A 525 -27.19 -22.30 7.40
N ASN A 526 -26.94 -22.65 6.14
CA ASN A 526 -27.36 -23.88 5.54
C ASN A 526 -26.41 -25.05 5.82
N LYS A 527 -25.19 -24.78 6.27
CA LYS A 527 -24.14 -25.78 6.54
C LYS A 527 -24.06 -26.84 5.43
N PRO A 528 -23.73 -26.42 4.18
CA PRO A 528 -23.69 -27.35 3.05
C PRO A 528 -22.74 -28.51 3.35
N ASP A 529 -23.13 -29.71 2.84
CA ASP A 529 -22.27 -30.88 2.92
C ASP A 529 -21.12 -30.77 1.91
N PHE A 530 -20.03 -30.13 2.35
CA PHE A 530 -18.78 -30.06 1.61
C PHE A 530 -17.85 -31.19 2.03
N ASN A 531 -17.23 -31.86 1.06
CA ASN A 531 -16.28 -32.94 1.32
C ASN A 531 -14.80 -32.45 1.28
N TYR A 532 -14.56 -31.13 1.40
CA TYR A 532 -13.21 -30.64 1.30
C TYR A 532 -12.34 -31.07 2.48
N ARG A 533 -11.20 -31.70 2.16
CA ARG A 533 -10.13 -32.07 3.09
C ARG A 533 -8.97 -31.08 3.03
N TYR A 534 -8.83 -30.41 1.89
CA TYR A 534 -7.79 -29.40 1.65
C TYR A 534 -8.38 -28.16 0.99
N ILE A 535 -7.93 -26.99 1.45
CA ILE A 535 -8.16 -25.69 0.83
C ILE A 535 -6.80 -25.12 0.50
N ILE A 536 -6.53 -24.94 -0.79
CA ILE A 536 -5.26 -24.40 -1.30
C ILE A 536 -5.54 -23.04 -1.95
N ILE A 537 -4.85 -21.99 -1.52
CA ILE A 537 -5.06 -20.63 -1.99
C ILE A 537 -3.77 -20.10 -2.59
N ASP A 538 -3.81 -19.78 -3.88
CA ASP A 538 -2.73 -19.10 -4.59
C ASP A 538 -2.84 -17.57 -4.42
N GLU A 539 -1.69 -16.86 -4.47
CA GLU A 539 -1.57 -15.39 -4.33
C GLU A 539 -2.28 -14.87 -3.07
N TYR A 540 -2.12 -15.56 -1.93
CA TYR A 540 -2.85 -15.28 -0.68
C TYR A 540 -2.65 -13.85 -0.16
N GLN A 541 -1.55 -13.17 -0.49
CA GLN A 541 -1.30 -11.76 -0.11
C GLN A 541 -2.32 -10.76 -0.70
N ASP A 542 -3.14 -11.19 -1.67
CA ASP A 542 -4.16 -10.34 -2.28
C ASP A 542 -5.58 -10.60 -1.75
N ILE A 543 -5.70 -11.40 -0.70
CA ILE A 543 -7.00 -11.77 -0.15
C ILE A 543 -7.68 -10.58 0.54
N SER A 544 -8.99 -10.39 0.32
CA SER A 544 -9.82 -9.47 1.08
C SER A 544 -10.42 -10.13 2.31
N PHE A 545 -10.85 -9.32 3.26
CA PHE A 545 -11.43 -9.82 4.50
C PHE A 545 -12.71 -10.64 4.28
N SER A 546 -13.56 -10.24 3.32
CA SER A 546 -14.78 -11.01 2.94
C SER A 546 -14.43 -12.39 2.37
N ARG A 547 -13.43 -12.48 1.47
CA ARG A 547 -12.96 -13.75 0.91
C ARG A 547 -12.37 -14.64 1.99
N PHE A 548 -11.59 -14.07 2.91
CA PHE A 548 -11.09 -14.81 4.06
C PHE A 548 -12.24 -15.36 4.94
N LYS A 549 -13.28 -14.56 5.22
CA LYS A 549 -14.45 -15.00 5.97
C LYS A 549 -15.14 -16.20 5.30
N LEU A 550 -15.34 -16.17 3.98
CA LEU A 550 -15.91 -17.29 3.24
C LEU A 550 -15.09 -18.58 3.43
N ILE A 551 -13.78 -18.48 3.26
CA ILE A 551 -12.89 -19.63 3.43
C ILE A 551 -12.89 -20.13 4.87
N LYS A 552 -12.92 -19.22 5.84
CA LYS A 552 -13.00 -19.58 7.26
C LYS A 552 -14.27 -20.36 7.58
N GLU A 553 -15.44 -19.90 7.11
CA GLU A 553 -16.71 -20.63 7.33
C GLU A 553 -16.68 -22.03 6.68
N ILE A 554 -16.18 -22.17 5.44
CA ILE A 554 -16.02 -23.47 4.77
C ILE A 554 -15.06 -24.36 5.57
N ARG A 555 -13.92 -23.82 6.00
CA ARG A 555 -12.92 -24.55 6.79
C ARG A 555 -13.45 -25.00 8.14
N ASP A 556 -14.17 -24.14 8.84
CA ASP A 556 -14.74 -24.44 10.16
C ASP A 556 -15.80 -25.54 10.05
N LEU A 557 -16.52 -25.59 8.94
CA LEU A 557 -17.50 -26.63 8.64
C LEU A 557 -16.85 -27.98 8.28
N THR A 558 -15.85 -27.97 7.40
CA THR A 558 -15.24 -29.19 6.83
C THR A 558 -14.05 -29.71 7.64
N LYS A 559 -13.47 -28.87 8.51
CA LYS A 559 -12.18 -29.12 9.18
C LYS A 559 -11.02 -29.32 8.20
N ALA A 560 -11.11 -28.75 7.00
CA ALA A 560 -10.10 -28.86 5.96
C ALA A 560 -8.76 -28.25 6.39
N ARG A 561 -7.67 -28.87 5.94
CA ARG A 561 -6.32 -28.31 6.06
C ARG A 561 -6.17 -27.14 5.11
N LEU A 562 -5.53 -26.08 5.59
CA LEU A 562 -5.35 -24.83 4.84
C LEU A 562 -3.90 -24.71 4.36
N VAL A 563 -3.71 -24.45 3.06
CA VAL A 563 -2.42 -24.18 2.44
C VAL A 563 -2.53 -22.86 1.70
N CYS A 564 -1.88 -21.84 2.23
CA CYS A 564 -1.81 -20.50 1.63
C CYS A 564 -0.44 -20.28 1.02
N VAL A 565 -0.39 -19.89 -0.26
CA VAL A 565 0.85 -19.61 -0.97
C VAL A 565 0.85 -18.17 -1.43
N GLY A 566 1.92 -17.43 -1.17
CA GLY A 566 1.96 -16.01 -1.55
C GLY A 566 3.31 -15.34 -1.33
N ASP A 567 3.33 -14.03 -1.63
CA ASP A 567 4.49 -13.16 -1.52
C ASP A 567 4.05 -11.79 -1.01
N ASP A 568 4.28 -11.48 0.26
CA ASP A 568 3.91 -10.18 0.87
C ASP A 568 4.61 -9.00 0.17
N TRP A 569 5.81 -9.21 -0.40
CA TRP A 569 6.51 -8.19 -1.18
C TRP A 569 5.79 -7.84 -2.50
N GLN A 570 4.80 -8.64 -2.93
CA GLN A 570 3.97 -8.42 -4.11
C GLN A 570 2.51 -8.09 -3.80
N SER A 571 2.17 -7.69 -2.57
CA SER A 571 0.84 -7.23 -2.20
C SER A 571 0.64 -5.78 -2.68
N ILE A 572 -0.11 -5.61 -3.77
CA ILE A 572 -0.30 -4.33 -4.48
C ILE A 572 -1.76 -4.01 -4.84
N TYR A 573 -2.74 -4.66 -4.20
CA TYR A 573 -4.17 -4.48 -4.50
C TYR A 573 -4.98 -3.98 -3.30
N ARG A 574 -4.36 -3.18 -2.40
CA ARG A 574 -5.04 -2.56 -1.26
C ARG A 574 -6.23 -1.71 -1.71
N PHE A 575 -6.07 -0.94 -2.79
CA PHE A 575 -7.15 -0.15 -3.38
C PHE A 575 -8.35 -0.98 -3.86
N ALA A 576 -8.17 -2.27 -4.14
CA ALA A 576 -9.21 -3.22 -4.48
C ALA A 576 -9.74 -4.03 -3.28
N GLY A 577 -9.38 -3.63 -2.05
CA GLY A 577 -9.83 -4.21 -0.79
C GLY A 577 -9.01 -5.41 -0.30
N SER A 578 -7.83 -5.68 -0.87
CA SER A 578 -6.93 -6.67 -0.27
C SER A 578 -6.37 -6.17 1.05
N ASP A 579 -6.19 -7.10 1.99
CA ASP A 579 -5.76 -6.82 3.35
C ASP A 579 -4.49 -7.63 3.67
N ILE A 580 -3.34 -6.95 3.59
CA ILE A 580 -2.05 -7.58 3.83
C ILE A 580 -1.91 -8.13 5.27
N SER A 581 -2.70 -7.60 6.22
CA SER A 581 -2.66 -8.08 7.60
C SER A 581 -3.07 -9.55 7.74
N LEU A 582 -3.91 -10.04 6.82
CA LEU A 582 -4.29 -11.45 6.74
C LEU A 582 -3.10 -12.37 6.42
N PHE A 583 -2.09 -11.82 5.75
CA PHE A 583 -0.85 -12.51 5.43
C PHE A 583 0.21 -12.30 6.52
N SER A 584 0.50 -11.04 6.89
CA SER A 584 1.56 -10.71 7.86
C SER A 584 1.22 -11.11 9.30
N ASN A 585 -0.08 -11.09 9.67
CA ASN A 585 -0.57 -11.51 10.98
C ASN A 585 -1.36 -12.81 10.89
N PHE A 586 -0.88 -13.76 10.10
CA PHE A 586 -1.59 -15.01 9.76
C PHE A 586 -2.04 -15.77 11.01
N GLU A 587 -1.21 -15.86 12.03
CA GLU A 587 -1.53 -16.55 13.30
C GLU A 587 -2.78 -15.99 13.99
N LYS A 588 -2.95 -14.67 13.96
CA LYS A 588 -4.12 -13.99 14.57
C LYS A 588 -5.45 -14.47 13.98
N TYR A 589 -5.44 -14.83 12.69
CA TYR A 589 -6.65 -15.18 11.94
C TYR A 589 -6.91 -16.67 11.84
N VAL A 590 -5.86 -17.50 11.75
CA VAL A 590 -6.00 -18.95 11.53
C VAL A 590 -5.55 -19.79 12.72
N GLY A 591 -4.93 -19.18 13.74
CA GLY A 591 -4.30 -19.86 14.88
C GLY A 591 -2.92 -20.40 14.54
N LYS A 592 -2.47 -21.43 15.24
CA LYS A 592 -1.16 -22.08 15.00
C LYS A 592 -1.01 -22.50 13.53
N TYR A 593 0.15 -22.28 12.98
CA TYR A 593 0.46 -22.60 11.57
C TYR A 593 1.93 -22.95 11.40
N GLU A 594 2.25 -23.59 10.29
CA GLU A 594 3.61 -23.83 9.83
C GLU A 594 4.01 -22.80 8.78
N LEU A 595 5.14 -22.14 8.99
CA LEU A 595 5.72 -21.16 8.07
C LEU A 595 6.81 -21.81 7.24
N LEU A 596 6.62 -21.83 5.92
CA LEU A 596 7.52 -22.44 4.96
C LEU A 596 8.01 -21.41 3.97
N PHE A 597 9.26 -21.49 3.56
CA PHE A 597 9.87 -20.57 2.61
C PHE A 597 10.24 -21.30 1.30
N ILE A 598 10.05 -20.60 0.17
CA ILE A 598 10.58 -20.98 -1.13
C ILE A 598 11.37 -19.79 -1.65
N GLU A 599 12.68 -19.83 -1.44
CA GLU A 599 13.58 -18.70 -1.67
C GLU A 599 14.37 -18.80 -2.96
N ASN A 600 14.53 -20.02 -3.53
CA ASN A 600 15.19 -20.17 -4.82
C ASN A 600 14.37 -19.55 -5.93
N THR A 601 14.97 -18.65 -6.72
CA THR A 601 14.32 -18.05 -7.88
C THR A 601 14.98 -18.46 -9.18
N TYR A 602 14.15 -18.71 -10.18
CA TYR A 602 14.53 -19.15 -11.52
C TYR A 602 14.43 -18.02 -12.56
N ARG A 603 14.04 -16.81 -12.12
CA ARG A 603 13.74 -15.68 -13.00
C ARG A 603 14.88 -14.67 -13.03
N ASN A 604 15.26 -14.10 -11.90
CA ASN A 604 16.20 -13.00 -11.78
C ASN A 604 17.62 -13.47 -11.46
N SER A 605 18.62 -12.69 -11.86
CA SER A 605 20.02 -12.90 -11.43
C SER A 605 20.19 -12.54 -9.94
N GLN A 606 21.26 -13.03 -9.29
CA GLN A 606 21.51 -12.75 -7.87
C GLN A 606 21.70 -11.24 -7.63
N GLU A 607 22.41 -10.56 -8.51
CA GLU A 607 22.70 -9.15 -8.40
C GLU A 607 21.40 -8.30 -8.40
N LEU A 608 20.44 -8.64 -9.24
CA LEU A 608 19.13 -7.97 -9.26
C LEU A 608 18.33 -8.28 -8.00
N ILE A 609 18.39 -9.50 -7.51
CA ILE A 609 17.76 -9.92 -6.27
C ILE A 609 18.31 -9.13 -5.09
N ASP A 610 19.63 -8.99 -4.99
CA ASP A 610 20.29 -8.29 -3.89
C ASP A 610 19.87 -6.81 -3.84
N ILE A 611 19.84 -6.15 -5.01
CA ILE A 611 19.39 -4.77 -5.15
C ILE A 611 17.92 -4.64 -4.74
N SER A 612 17.05 -5.45 -5.34
CA SER A 612 15.60 -5.36 -5.10
C SER A 612 15.21 -5.78 -3.68
N SER A 613 15.89 -6.78 -3.10
CA SER A 613 15.67 -7.22 -1.72
C SER A 613 16.13 -6.18 -0.72
N ARG A 614 17.30 -5.55 -0.91
CA ARG A 614 17.78 -4.45 -0.06
C ARG A 614 16.78 -3.30 -0.06
N TYR A 615 16.23 -2.96 -1.22
CA TYR A 615 15.24 -1.92 -1.38
C TYR A 615 13.94 -2.22 -0.62
N ILE A 616 13.35 -3.42 -0.80
CA ILE A 616 12.06 -3.74 -0.19
C ILE A 616 12.15 -3.97 1.32
N LYS A 617 13.24 -4.53 1.83
CA LYS A 617 13.50 -4.79 3.26
C LYS A 617 13.68 -3.54 4.12
N LYS A 618 13.76 -2.34 3.53
CA LYS A 618 13.71 -1.08 4.30
C LYS A 618 12.41 -0.96 5.10
N ASN A 619 11.31 -1.49 4.57
CA ASN A 619 10.07 -1.64 5.33
C ASN A 619 10.16 -2.89 6.22
N LYS A 620 10.37 -2.70 7.52
CA LYS A 620 10.51 -3.79 8.50
C LYS A 620 9.23 -4.57 8.79
N ALA A 621 8.08 -4.09 8.33
CA ALA A 621 6.81 -4.83 8.42
C ALA A 621 6.71 -5.99 7.41
N GLN A 622 7.60 -6.05 6.41
CA GLN A 622 7.68 -7.14 5.45
C GLN A 622 8.33 -8.38 6.06
N ILE A 623 7.87 -9.57 5.65
CA ILE A 623 8.49 -10.84 6.07
C ILE A 623 9.91 -10.90 5.54
N ASP A 624 10.86 -11.17 6.42
CA ASP A 624 12.26 -11.29 6.03
C ASP A 624 12.49 -12.57 5.23
N LYS A 625 12.99 -12.43 4.02
CA LYS A 625 13.31 -13.51 3.08
C LYS A 625 14.73 -13.34 2.55
N ALA A 626 15.38 -14.45 2.19
CA ALA A 626 16.70 -14.45 1.58
C ALA A 626 16.66 -15.14 0.20
N PRO A 627 16.05 -14.51 -0.83
CA PRO A 627 15.94 -15.12 -2.14
C PRO A 627 17.32 -15.40 -2.75
N LYS A 628 17.45 -16.57 -3.39
CA LYS A 628 18.70 -17.03 -4.02
C LYS A 628 18.46 -17.34 -5.49
N SER A 629 19.31 -16.82 -6.36
CA SER A 629 19.27 -17.17 -7.78
C SER A 629 19.95 -18.50 -8.05
N ILE A 630 19.37 -19.26 -8.97
CA ILE A 630 20.05 -20.39 -9.60
C ILE A 630 20.59 -20.05 -10.99
N LYS A 631 20.40 -18.80 -11.43
CA LYS A 631 20.89 -18.31 -12.73
C LYS A 631 22.35 -17.91 -12.65
N GLU A 632 22.99 -17.84 -13.81
CA GLU A 632 24.32 -17.27 -13.95
C GLU A 632 24.32 -15.80 -13.53
N SER A 633 25.47 -15.34 -13.06
CA SER A 633 25.73 -13.94 -12.70
C SER A 633 25.50 -13.03 -13.92
N LEU A 634 24.91 -11.87 -13.67
CA LEU A 634 24.65 -10.86 -14.68
C LEU A 634 25.24 -9.53 -14.26
N ASP A 635 26.30 -9.11 -14.90
CA ASP A 635 26.89 -7.81 -14.67
C ASP A 635 25.90 -6.67 -15.01
N ASN A 636 25.79 -5.72 -14.08
CA ASN A 636 24.95 -4.54 -14.23
C ASN A 636 23.50 -4.87 -14.65
N PRO A 637 22.73 -5.56 -13.79
CA PRO A 637 21.37 -5.97 -14.11
C PRO A 637 20.41 -4.77 -14.27
N ILE A 638 20.78 -3.62 -13.70
CA ILE A 638 20.05 -2.35 -13.82
C ILE A 638 20.89 -1.36 -14.61
N LYS A 639 20.29 -0.77 -15.65
CA LYS A 639 20.85 0.34 -16.43
C LYS A 639 20.07 1.60 -16.14
N LEU A 640 20.75 2.70 -15.83
CA LEU A 640 20.16 4.01 -15.62
C LEU A 640 20.29 4.83 -16.91
N VAL A 641 19.19 5.40 -17.39
CA VAL A 641 19.17 6.17 -18.63
C VAL A 641 18.45 7.49 -18.39
N TYR A 642 19.17 8.59 -18.52
CA TYR A 642 18.59 9.93 -18.40
C TYR A 642 18.00 10.39 -19.72
N TYR A 643 16.88 11.09 -19.66
CA TYR A 643 16.23 11.71 -20.80
C TYR A 643 15.68 13.11 -20.46
N SER A 644 15.52 13.93 -21.47
CA SER A 644 14.74 15.16 -21.42
C SER A 644 13.41 14.97 -22.15
N ASN A 645 12.46 15.87 -21.92
CA ASN A 645 11.17 15.81 -22.62
C ASN A 645 11.31 15.92 -24.15
N GLU A 646 12.39 16.54 -24.62
CA GLU A 646 12.65 16.76 -26.06
C GLU A 646 13.18 15.50 -26.76
N ASP A 647 13.95 14.68 -26.07
CA ASP A 647 14.62 13.50 -26.61
C ASP A 647 14.05 12.15 -26.12
N ALA A 648 13.03 12.17 -25.27
CA ALA A 648 12.45 10.99 -24.63
C ALA A 648 12.13 9.85 -25.62
N GLU A 649 11.47 10.15 -26.74
CA GLU A 649 11.14 9.16 -27.77
C GLU A 649 12.39 8.52 -28.37
N GLN A 650 13.38 9.33 -28.75
CA GLN A 650 14.59 8.83 -29.38
C GLN A 650 15.44 8.01 -28.40
N VAL A 651 15.52 8.45 -27.14
CA VAL A 651 16.25 7.72 -26.08
C VAL A 651 15.59 6.36 -25.85
N LEU A 652 14.27 6.31 -25.76
CA LEU A 652 13.55 5.04 -25.59
C LEU A 652 13.79 4.09 -26.77
N ILE A 653 13.73 4.59 -28.01
CA ILE A 653 14.01 3.78 -29.22
C ILE A 653 15.45 3.24 -29.18
N ASN A 654 16.43 4.06 -28.84
CA ASN A 654 17.83 3.66 -28.75
C ASN A 654 18.04 2.55 -27.73
N GLU A 655 17.37 2.65 -26.56
CA GLU A 655 17.46 1.61 -25.52
C GLU A 655 16.81 0.29 -25.95
N ILE A 656 15.66 0.36 -26.61
CA ILE A 656 15.01 -0.81 -27.21
C ILE A 656 15.93 -1.47 -28.25
N GLN A 657 16.53 -0.67 -29.15
CA GLN A 657 17.48 -1.15 -30.15
C GLN A 657 18.70 -1.79 -29.49
N THR A 658 19.20 -1.22 -28.40
CA THR A 658 20.31 -1.76 -27.62
C THR A 658 19.97 -3.13 -27.02
N LEU A 659 18.77 -3.29 -26.48
CA LEU A 659 18.30 -4.59 -25.95
C LEU A 659 18.16 -5.62 -27.07
N ILE A 660 17.64 -5.23 -28.22
CA ILE A 660 17.51 -6.11 -29.41
C ILE A 660 18.88 -6.56 -29.87
N ASN A 661 19.85 -5.64 -29.97
CA ASN A 661 21.21 -5.97 -30.39
C ASN A 661 21.92 -6.90 -29.41
N LEU A 662 21.68 -6.75 -28.08
CA LEU A 662 22.31 -7.58 -27.06
C LEU A 662 21.67 -8.97 -26.91
N TYR A 663 20.35 -9.05 -27.04
CA TYR A 663 19.59 -10.25 -26.68
C TYR A 663 18.81 -10.87 -27.83
N GLY A 664 18.83 -10.26 -29.04
CA GLY A 664 18.07 -10.71 -30.19
C GLY A 664 16.55 -10.51 -30.06
N ASN A 665 15.79 -11.39 -30.70
CA ASN A 665 14.32 -11.33 -30.67
C ASN A 665 13.77 -11.86 -29.34
N LYS A 666 14.00 -11.11 -28.25
CA LYS A 666 13.48 -11.39 -26.92
C LYS A 666 12.38 -10.41 -26.58
N SER A 667 11.45 -10.80 -25.74
CA SER A 667 10.35 -9.97 -25.30
C SER A 667 10.82 -8.75 -24.48
N ILE A 668 10.25 -7.58 -24.77
CA ILE A 668 10.52 -6.33 -24.05
C ILE A 668 9.21 -5.83 -23.45
N LEU A 669 9.20 -5.65 -22.14
CA LEU A 669 8.07 -5.14 -21.41
C LEU A 669 8.37 -3.73 -20.89
N ILE A 670 7.64 -2.77 -21.40
CA ILE A 670 7.72 -1.37 -20.96
C ILE A 670 6.67 -1.18 -19.85
N LEU A 671 7.09 -0.68 -18.71
CA LEU A 671 6.27 -0.54 -17.52
C LEU A 671 6.10 0.94 -17.14
N GLY A 672 4.86 1.38 -16.93
CA GLY A 672 4.54 2.67 -16.35
C GLY A 672 3.77 2.52 -15.04
N ARG A 673 3.81 3.54 -14.19
CA ARG A 673 2.94 3.61 -13.00
C ARG A 673 1.48 3.82 -13.43
N HIS A 674 1.25 4.64 -14.43
CA HIS A 674 -0.06 4.99 -14.98
C HIS A 674 -0.17 4.60 -16.46
N GLY A 675 -1.40 4.41 -16.96
CA GLY A 675 -1.65 4.04 -18.35
C GLY A 675 -1.17 5.09 -19.37
N PHE A 676 -1.09 6.35 -18.94
CA PHE A 676 -0.69 7.47 -19.79
C PHE A 676 0.82 7.75 -19.80
N ASP A 677 1.63 7.10 -18.97
CA ASP A 677 3.08 7.40 -18.87
C ASP A 677 3.81 7.22 -20.20
N ILE A 678 3.33 6.34 -21.07
CA ILE A 678 3.89 6.14 -22.40
C ILE A 678 3.73 7.37 -23.31
N ASN A 679 2.72 8.21 -23.07
CA ASN A 679 2.43 9.38 -23.88
C ASN A 679 3.56 10.43 -23.83
N ASP A 680 4.35 10.45 -22.75
CA ASP A 680 5.53 11.32 -22.62
C ASP A 680 6.65 10.91 -23.59
N PHE A 681 6.61 9.67 -24.10
CA PHE A 681 7.57 9.07 -25.01
C PHE A 681 7.07 8.95 -26.45
N ILE A 682 5.87 9.43 -26.75
CA ILE A 682 5.27 9.44 -28.09
C ILE A 682 5.13 10.89 -28.53
N LYS A 683 5.80 11.27 -29.62
CA LYS A 683 5.65 12.61 -30.17
C LYS A 683 4.24 12.82 -30.70
N LYS A 684 3.63 13.97 -30.38
CA LYS A 684 2.29 14.35 -30.86
C LYS A 684 2.22 14.72 -32.34
N THR A 685 3.35 14.71 -33.02
CA THR A 685 3.46 15.02 -34.44
C THR A 685 3.26 13.77 -35.29
N LYS A 686 2.89 13.95 -36.57
CA LYS A 686 2.77 12.84 -37.54
C LYS A 686 4.10 12.09 -37.77
N ASP A 687 5.20 12.63 -37.29
CA ASP A 687 6.55 12.08 -37.42
C ASP A 687 6.96 11.16 -36.24
N SER A 688 6.05 10.87 -35.33
CA SER A 688 6.32 9.91 -34.25
C SER A 688 6.69 8.55 -34.82
N LYS A 689 7.75 7.97 -34.31
CA LYS A 689 8.22 6.63 -34.65
C LYS A 689 7.59 5.54 -33.81
N ILE A 690 6.93 5.89 -32.71
CA ILE A 690 6.28 4.96 -31.77
C ILE A 690 4.77 5.02 -31.96
N LEU A 691 4.14 3.86 -32.17
CA LEU A 691 2.70 3.68 -32.18
C LEU A 691 2.31 2.76 -31.05
N TYR A 692 1.39 3.22 -30.18
CA TYR A 692 0.85 2.43 -29.09
C TYR A 692 -0.60 2.04 -29.38
N ASN A 693 -0.87 0.74 -29.30
CA ASN A 693 -2.21 0.19 -29.48
C ASN A 693 -2.76 -0.24 -28.11
N GLU A 694 -3.64 0.57 -27.51
CA GLU A 694 -4.24 0.34 -26.20
C GLU A 694 -5.08 -0.96 -26.10
N ARG A 695 -5.61 -1.48 -27.23
CA ARG A 695 -6.47 -2.67 -27.21
C ARG A 695 -5.71 -3.96 -26.89
N ASN A 696 -4.46 -4.04 -27.34
CA ASN A 696 -3.61 -5.22 -27.19
C ASN A 696 -2.30 -4.93 -26.47
N ASP A 697 -2.17 -3.73 -25.90
CA ASP A 697 -1.01 -3.23 -25.15
C ASP A 697 0.32 -3.25 -25.99
N LYS A 698 0.24 -3.35 -27.33
CA LYS A 698 1.39 -3.51 -28.21
C LYS A 698 2.00 -2.17 -28.59
N ILE A 699 3.33 -2.11 -28.59
CA ILE A 699 4.13 -1.01 -29.12
C ILE A 699 4.71 -1.45 -30.48
N GLU A 700 4.49 -0.62 -31.50
CA GLU A 700 5.11 -0.76 -32.82
C GLU A 700 6.06 0.41 -33.03
N ILE A 701 7.28 0.13 -33.43
CA ILE A 701 8.30 1.14 -33.68
C ILE A 701 8.71 1.06 -35.16
N LYS A 702 8.65 2.18 -35.85
CA LYS A 702 9.06 2.26 -37.26
C LYS A 702 10.54 1.90 -37.42
N GLY A 703 10.81 0.85 -38.19
CA GLY A 703 12.14 0.29 -38.37
C GLY A 703 12.53 -0.84 -37.37
N LEU A 704 11.60 -1.22 -36.48
CA LEU A 704 11.74 -2.34 -35.55
C LEU A 704 10.48 -3.20 -35.54
N GLU A 705 9.94 -3.48 -36.71
CA GLU A 705 8.75 -4.30 -36.89
C GLU A 705 9.04 -5.76 -36.56
N GLY A 706 8.04 -6.45 -35.99
CA GLY A 706 8.13 -7.90 -35.71
C GLY A 706 8.65 -8.28 -34.33
N TYR A 707 9.11 -7.32 -33.52
CA TYR A 707 9.52 -7.58 -32.13
C TYR A 707 8.32 -7.58 -31.17
N ASP A 708 8.39 -8.42 -30.10
CA ASP A 708 7.37 -8.47 -29.02
C ASP A 708 7.63 -7.39 -27.97
N ILE A 709 7.12 -6.19 -28.23
CA ILE A 709 7.25 -5.03 -27.37
C ILE A 709 5.85 -4.64 -26.88
N LYS A 710 5.67 -4.59 -25.57
CA LYS A 710 4.39 -4.24 -24.92
C LYS A 710 4.57 -3.14 -23.90
N TYR A 711 3.56 -2.29 -23.78
CA TYR A 711 3.43 -1.33 -22.68
C TYR A 711 2.25 -1.67 -21.81
N ILE A 712 2.49 -1.82 -20.50
CA ILE A 712 1.43 -2.01 -19.50
C ILE A 712 1.77 -1.28 -18.19
N THR A 713 0.76 -1.05 -17.37
CA THR A 713 1.02 -0.56 -16.01
C THR A 713 1.65 -1.65 -15.14
N VAL A 714 2.43 -1.24 -14.14
CA VAL A 714 3.05 -2.20 -13.20
C VAL A 714 2.00 -3.09 -12.54
N HIS A 715 0.82 -2.55 -12.19
CA HIS A 715 -0.28 -3.36 -11.63
C HIS A 715 -0.73 -4.49 -12.57
N LYS A 716 -0.89 -4.18 -13.87
CA LYS A 716 -1.24 -5.19 -14.89
C LYS A 716 -0.11 -6.21 -15.12
N SER A 717 1.15 -5.86 -14.79
CA SER A 717 2.30 -6.74 -15.01
C SER A 717 2.43 -7.85 -13.96
N LYS A 718 1.67 -7.78 -12.88
CA LYS A 718 1.70 -8.83 -11.84
C LYS A 718 1.34 -10.18 -12.44
N GLY A 719 2.12 -11.22 -12.11
CA GLY A 719 2.00 -12.54 -12.72
C GLY A 719 2.63 -12.69 -14.11
N LEU A 720 3.03 -11.59 -14.76
CA LEU A 720 3.74 -11.64 -16.04
C LEU A 720 5.26 -11.59 -15.85
N GLU A 721 5.98 -11.94 -16.93
CA GLU A 721 7.42 -11.81 -17.02
C GLU A 721 7.83 -11.52 -18.47
N ALA A 722 8.97 -10.88 -18.65
CA ALA A 722 9.57 -10.64 -19.96
C ALA A 722 11.09 -10.91 -19.90
N ASP A 723 11.70 -11.03 -21.04
CA ASP A 723 13.15 -11.20 -21.07
C ASP A 723 13.86 -9.92 -20.62
N ASN A 724 13.37 -8.75 -21.00
CA ASN A 724 13.89 -7.45 -20.57
C ASN A 724 12.76 -6.50 -20.18
N THR A 725 13.01 -5.56 -19.26
CA THR A 725 12.04 -4.56 -18.84
C THR A 725 12.61 -3.15 -18.91
N ILE A 726 11.75 -2.19 -19.25
CA ILE A 726 12.03 -0.75 -19.22
C ILE A 726 11.00 -0.10 -18.33
N ILE A 727 11.41 0.65 -17.32
CA ILE A 727 10.50 1.34 -16.39
C ILE A 727 10.52 2.82 -16.72
N LEU A 728 9.34 3.35 -17.05
CA LEU A 728 9.12 4.74 -17.44
C LEU A 728 8.69 5.62 -16.26
N ASN A 729 8.77 6.92 -16.45
CA ASN A 729 8.20 7.96 -15.58
C ASN A 729 8.67 7.88 -14.13
N LEU A 730 9.96 7.59 -13.91
CA LEU A 730 10.58 7.61 -12.59
C LEU A 730 10.87 9.06 -12.18
N ARG A 731 9.80 9.86 -12.02
CA ARG A 731 9.80 11.27 -11.65
C ARG A 731 9.51 11.47 -10.18
N ASN A 732 10.12 12.49 -9.61
CA ASN A 732 9.74 13.03 -8.32
C ASN A 732 8.56 14.01 -8.49
N HIS A 733 7.41 13.47 -8.83
CA HIS A 733 6.17 14.20 -9.07
C HIS A 733 5.01 13.49 -8.39
N ILE A 734 3.88 14.18 -8.20
CA ILE A 734 2.71 13.62 -7.54
C ILE A 734 2.17 12.36 -8.23
N LEU A 735 2.12 12.40 -9.57
CA LEU A 735 1.78 11.26 -10.43
C LEU A 735 3.05 10.54 -10.93
N GLY A 736 4.15 10.64 -10.20
CA GLY A 736 5.37 9.94 -10.50
C GLY A 736 5.36 8.50 -9.99
N PHE A 737 6.54 7.95 -9.82
CA PHE A 737 6.72 6.67 -9.18
C PHE A 737 7.74 6.80 -8.04
N PRO A 738 7.32 6.92 -6.76
CA PRO A 738 6.00 6.62 -6.21
C PRO A 738 4.93 7.65 -6.58
N ASN A 739 3.71 7.15 -6.67
CA ASN A 739 2.53 8.01 -6.66
C ASN A 739 2.38 8.57 -5.23
N LYS A 740 2.36 9.91 -5.12
CA LYS A 740 2.33 10.59 -3.82
C LYS A 740 0.93 10.96 -3.35
N MET A 741 -0.10 10.49 -4.08
CA MET A 741 -1.48 10.74 -3.70
C MET A 741 -1.86 9.94 -2.47
N ASN A 742 -2.37 10.64 -1.47
CA ASN A 742 -2.92 10.01 -0.27
C ASN A 742 -4.36 9.54 -0.52
N ASP A 743 -4.72 8.41 0.08
CA ASP A 743 -6.12 8.00 0.16
C ASP A 743 -6.90 9.00 1.00
N ASP A 744 -8.14 9.28 0.60
CA ASP A 744 -9.03 10.10 1.42
C ASP A 744 -9.18 9.46 2.83
N PRO A 745 -9.09 10.24 3.92
CA PRO A 745 -9.26 9.73 5.28
C PRO A 745 -10.54 8.94 5.52
N MET A 746 -11.60 9.19 4.73
CA MET A 746 -12.82 8.37 4.76
C MET A 746 -12.55 6.94 4.32
N LEU A 747 -11.68 6.72 3.34
CA LEU A 747 -11.29 5.39 2.88
C LEU A 747 -10.32 4.72 3.86
N SER A 748 -9.41 5.49 4.46
CA SER A 748 -8.45 4.99 5.44
C SER A 748 -9.13 4.35 6.66
N LEU A 749 -10.34 4.77 7.01
CA LEU A 749 -11.12 4.18 8.11
C LEU A 749 -11.64 2.78 7.79
N LEU A 750 -11.85 2.50 6.51
CA LEU A 750 -12.30 1.19 6.02
C LEU A 750 -11.13 0.27 5.66
N LEU A 751 -9.95 0.83 5.40
CA LEU A 751 -8.77 0.04 5.15
C LEU A 751 -8.23 -0.51 6.48
N SER A 752 -7.68 -1.70 6.46
CA SER A 752 -6.96 -2.28 7.59
C SER A 752 -5.75 -1.41 7.95
N ASP A 753 -5.26 -1.57 9.16
CA ASP A 753 -4.23 -0.77 9.81
C ASP A 753 -3.28 -0.10 8.84
N TYR A 754 -3.20 1.23 8.96
CA TYR A 754 -2.29 2.07 8.21
C TYR A 754 -0.87 1.50 8.34
N GLU A 755 -0.26 1.14 7.22
CA GLU A 755 1.15 0.80 7.22
C GLU A 755 1.92 2.10 7.50
N GLU A 756 2.56 2.18 8.65
CA GLU A 756 3.30 3.37 9.10
C GLU A 756 4.47 3.73 8.15
N TYR A 757 4.95 2.76 7.37
CA TYR A 757 6.05 2.99 6.47
C TYR A 757 5.61 3.76 5.22
N ARG A 758 6.24 4.92 5.00
CA ARG A 758 5.90 5.84 3.90
C ARG A 758 5.98 5.12 2.54
N PHE A 759 4.92 5.23 1.76
CA PHE A 759 4.80 4.60 0.43
C PHE A 759 4.93 3.07 0.43
N ALA A 760 4.50 2.37 1.49
CA ALA A 760 4.68 0.92 1.61
C ALA A 760 4.14 0.14 0.38
N GLU A 761 2.91 0.42 -0.08
CA GLU A 761 2.34 -0.22 -1.27
C GLU A 761 3.06 0.16 -2.56
N GLU A 762 3.38 1.45 -2.76
CA GLU A 762 4.16 1.92 -3.90
C GLU A 762 5.56 1.29 -3.96
N ARG A 763 6.15 1.06 -2.79
CA ARG A 763 7.44 0.36 -2.67
C ARG A 763 7.35 -1.09 -3.13
N ARG A 764 6.29 -1.80 -2.74
CA ARG A 764 6.01 -3.15 -3.25
C ARG A 764 5.75 -3.13 -4.76
N LEU A 765 5.03 -2.12 -5.24
CA LEU A 765 4.78 -1.95 -6.66
C LEU A 765 6.08 -1.76 -7.45
N PHE A 766 7.01 -0.96 -6.94
CA PHE A 766 8.31 -0.78 -7.58
C PHE A 766 9.17 -2.06 -7.54
N TYR A 767 9.13 -2.80 -6.42
CA TYR A 767 9.74 -4.14 -6.34
C TYR A 767 9.14 -5.09 -7.40
N VAL A 768 7.83 -5.07 -7.59
CA VAL A 768 7.18 -5.84 -8.66
C VAL A 768 7.72 -5.44 -10.03
N ALA A 769 7.87 -4.14 -10.32
CA ALA A 769 8.41 -3.65 -11.58
C ALA A 769 9.84 -4.16 -11.83
N LEU A 770 10.71 -4.07 -10.84
CA LEU A 770 12.11 -4.53 -10.91
C LEU A 770 12.22 -6.03 -11.18
N THR A 771 11.31 -6.82 -10.63
CA THR A 771 11.36 -8.29 -10.68
C THR A 771 10.60 -8.93 -11.84
N ARG A 772 10.11 -8.13 -12.82
CA ARG A 772 9.43 -8.67 -14.02
C ARG A 772 10.38 -9.17 -15.09
N THR A 773 11.65 -8.83 -15.05
CA THR A 773 12.67 -9.19 -16.05
C THR A 773 13.31 -10.55 -15.78
N LYS A 774 13.78 -11.19 -16.89
CA LYS A 774 14.70 -12.33 -16.79
C LYS A 774 16.17 -11.90 -16.90
N ASN A 775 16.42 -10.76 -17.59
CA ASN A 775 17.77 -10.25 -17.84
C ASN A 775 17.91 -8.84 -17.28
N LYS A 776 17.76 -7.80 -18.11
CA LYS A 776 18.03 -6.41 -17.72
C LYS A 776 16.78 -5.61 -17.40
N VAL A 777 16.95 -4.68 -16.46
CA VAL A 777 16.02 -3.59 -16.18
C VAL A 777 16.66 -2.28 -16.63
N ILE A 778 15.93 -1.48 -17.41
CA ILE A 778 16.34 -0.12 -17.75
C ILE A 778 15.42 0.83 -16.96
N LEU A 779 16.01 1.72 -16.19
CA LEU A 779 15.31 2.79 -15.48
C LEU A 779 15.42 4.06 -16.31
N MET A 780 14.29 4.54 -16.85
CA MET A 780 14.20 5.80 -17.58
C MET A 780 14.01 6.94 -16.59
N LEU A 781 15.02 7.77 -16.44
CA LEU A 781 15.11 8.81 -15.42
C LEU A 781 14.99 10.19 -16.07
N PRO A 782 13.96 10.98 -15.75
CA PRO A 782 13.97 12.40 -16.04
C PRO A 782 14.93 13.13 -15.10
N ILE A 783 15.16 14.41 -15.35
CA ILE A 783 16.08 15.24 -14.56
C ILE A 783 15.67 15.31 -13.09
N ASP A 784 14.35 15.32 -12.82
CA ASP A 784 13.73 15.25 -11.49
C ASP A 784 13.45 13.79 -11.11
N ALA A 785 14.50 12.99 -10.96
CA ALA A 785 14.40 11.56 -10.69
C ALA A 785 13.61 11.26 -9.41
N SER A 786 12.95 10.10 -9.39
CA SER A 786 12.14 9.67 -8.27
C SER A 786 12.98 9.29 -7.04
N LEU A 787 12.39 9.46 -5.84
CA LEU A 787 12.99 9.01 -4.58
C LEU A 787 13.38 7.53 -4.61
N PHE A 788 12.59 6.68 -5.26
CA PHE A 788 12.85 5.24 -5.33
C PHE A 788 14.06 4.91 -6.21
N ALA A 789 14.21 5.65 -7.31
CA ALA A 789 15.40 5.51 -8.17
C ALA A 789 16.64 6.01 -7.43
N GLU A 790 16.57 7.16 -6.76
CA GLU A 790 17.66 7.71 -5.96
C GLU A 790 18.10 6.75 -4.85
N GLU A 791 17.16 6.14 -4.13
CA GLU A 791 17.48 5.13 -3.11
C GLU A 791 18.28 3.96 -3.68
N ILE A 792 17.83 3.40 -4.82
CA ILE A 792 18.54 2.28 -5.46
C ILE A 792 19.94 2.68 -5.89
N ILE A 793 20.10 3.89 -6.43
CA ILE A 793 21.39 4.42 -6.87
C ILE A 793 22.35 4.54 -5.69
N ILE A 794 21.91 5.18 -4.60
CA ILE A 794 22.73 5.44 -3.42
C ILE A 794 23.09 4.14 -2.70
N ASP A 795 22.11 3.26 -2.49
CA ASP A 795 22.32 2.03 -1.72
C ASP A 795 23.22 1.00 -2.43
N ASN A 796 23.43 1.13 -3.74
CA ASN A 796 24.14 0.12 -4.53
C ASN A 796 25.32 0.71 -5.33
N ASP A 797 25.70 1.97 -5.08
CA ASP A 797 26.78 2.65 -5.79
C ASP A 797 26.70 2.50 -7.33
N LEU A 798 25.47 2.55 -7.86
CA LEU A 798 25.25 2.38 -9.29
C LEU A 798 25.84 3.55 -10.08
N ILE A 799 26.75 3.23 -10.98
CA ILE A 799 27.40 4.21 -11.86
C ILE A 799 26.50 4.46 -13.08
N PHE A 800 26.32 5.71 -13.44
CA PHE A 800 25.56 6.12 -14.60
C PHE A 800 26.27 5.76 -15.90
N SER A 801 25.57 5.12 -16.81
CA SER A 801 26.05 4.85 -18.17
C SER A 801 25.36 5.78 -19.17
N THR A 802 25.75 7.05 -19.24
CA THR A 802 25.33 7.93 -20.34
C THR A 802 26.38 8.96 -20.70
N ASN A 803 26.36 9.39 -21.98
CA ASN A 803 27.26 10.40 -22.54
C ASN A 803 27.07 11.83 -21.98
N ASN A 804 26.26 12.01 -20.91
CA ASN A 804 26.05 13.28 -20.24
C ASN A 804 26.67 13.23 -18.83
N ASP A 805 28.00 13.29 -18.78
CA ASP A 805 28.83 13.23 -17.56
C ASP A 805 28.67 14.42 -16.59
N LYS A 806 27.60 15.21 -16.68
CA LYS A 806 27.45 16.45 -15.90
C LYS A 806 26.08 16.67 -15.24
N LEU A 807 25.46 15.64 -14.73
CA LEU A 807 24.39 15.88 -13.76
C LEU A 807 25.00 15.96 -12.36
N SER A 808 25.33 17.18 -11.95
CA SER A 808 25.86 17.41 -10.62
C SER A 808 24.77 17.13 -9.59
N LYS A 809 25.13 16.35 -8.57
CA LYS A 809 24.30 16.08 -7.38
C LYS A 809 24.26 17.27 -6.41
N THR A 810 24.36 18.50 -6.88
CA THR A 810 24.33 19.68 -6.02
C THR A 810 22.89 19.96 -5.60
N ASN A 811 22.56 19.66 -4.37
CA ASN A 811 21.23 19.93 -3.82
C ASN A 811 20.94 21.42 -3.79
N CYS A 812 19.71 21.81 -4.04
CA CYS A 812 19.27 23.17 -3.87
C CYS A 812 19.29 23.51 -2.36
N PRO A 813 20.06 24.51 -1.92
CA PRO A 813 20.18 24.84 -0.50
C PRO A 813 18.91 25.45 0.10
N TYR A 814 17.96 25.89 -0.76
CA TYR A 814 16.69 26.46 -0.33
C TYR A 814 15.62 25.39 -0.07
N CYS A 815 15.29 24.59 -1.07
CA CYS A 815 14.24 23.55 -0.91
C CYS A 815 14.78 22.23 -0.37
N LYS A 816 16.09 22.02 -0.35
CA LYS A 816 16.83 20.82 0.13
C LYS A 816 16.50 19.51 -0.58
N THR A 817 15.35 19.42 -1.27
CA THR A 817 14.89 18.24 -2.01
C THR A 817 15.06 18.35 -3.52
N GLY A 818 15.23 19.57 -4.07
CA GLY A 818 15.55 19.79 -5.49
C GLY A 818 17.05 19.81 -5.73
N HIS A 819 17.44 19.61 -7.00
CA HIS A 819 18.83 19.69 -7.47
C HIS A 819 19.03 20.90 -8.37
N LEU A 820 20.25 21.44 -8.44
CA LEU A 820 20.57 22.52 -9.33
C LEU A 820 20.84 21.99 -10.73
N LEU A 821 20.13 22.52 -11.72
CA LEU A 821 20.18 22.13 -13.12
C LEU A 821 20.62 23.29 -13.99
N ILE A 822 21.44 23.03 -15.01
CA ILE A 822 21.77 24.00 -16.04
C ILE A 822 20.52 24.26 -16.88
N ARG A 823 20.13 25.54 -16.96
CA ARG A 823 19.03 26.04 -17.79
C ARG A 823 19.49 27.12 -18.70
N GLN A 824 18.81 27.33 -19.81
CA GLN A 824 19.10 28.37 -20.78
C GLN A 824 17.90 29.32 -20.89
N GLN A 825 18.16 30.61 -20.92
CA GLN A 825 17.14 31.63 -21.18
C GLN A 825 16.65 31.52 -22.63
N SER A 826 15.32 31.53 -22.82
CA SER A 826 14.69 31.34 -24.15
C SER A 826 15.12 32.39 -25.21
N ALA A 827 15.69 33.51 -24.81
CA ALA A 827 16.08 34.60 -25.71
C ALA A 827 17.60 34.87 -25.71
N SER A 828 18.43 34.10 -24.99
CA SER A 828 19.88 34.34 -24.92
C SER A 828 20.65 33.02 -24.80
N ILE A 829 21.93 33.05 -25.17
CA ILE A 829 22.86 31.93 -25.05
C ILE A 829 23.31 31.74 -23.57
N ASN A 830 22.86 32.58 -22.67
CA ASN A 830 23.30 32.56 -21.28
C ASN A 830 22.70 31.38 -20.50
N GLN A 831 23.57 30.56 -19.96
CA GLN A 831 23.23 29.47 -19.07
C GLN A 831 23.20 29.92 -17.61
N PHE A 832 22.28 29.37 -16.82
CA PHE A 832 22.17 29.57 -15.40
C PHE A 832 21.77 28.26 -14.71
N LEU A 833 21.97 28.15 -13.41
CA LEU A 833 21.46 27.05 -12.61
C LEU A 833 20.07 27.40 -12.08
N GLY A 834 19.13 26.54 -12.29
CA GLY A 834 17.77 26.61 -11.72
C GLY A 834 17.46 25.36 -10.92
N CYS A 835 16.63 25.49 -9.89
CA CYS A 835 16.18 24.34 -9.12
C CYS A 835 15.30 23.41 -9.95
N SER A 836 15.44 22.09 -9.74
CA SER A 836 14.58 21.06 -10.37
C SER A 836 13.12 21.18 -9.94
N ASN A 837 12.87 21.73 -8.74
CA ASN A 837 11.52 21.97 -8.21
C ASN A 837 10.86 23.26 -8.73
N TYR A 838 11.44 23.90 -9.79
CA TYR A 838 10.76 25.01 -10.46
C TYR A 838 9.39 24.55 -11.04
N PRO A 839 8.33 25.35 -10.96
CA PRO A 839 8.30 26.77 -10.58
C PRO A 839 8.08 27.05 -9.08
N ILE A 840 7.88 26.03 -8.26
CA ILE A 840 7.60 26.20 -6.84
C ILE A 840 8.85 26.69 -6.09
N CYS A 841 10.01 26.08 -6.36
CA CYS A 841 11.28 26.64 -5.95
C CYS A 841 11.89 27.40 -7.13
N ASN A 842 11.81 28.71 -7.12
CA ASN A 842 12.31 29.59 -8.18
C ASN A 842 13.80 30.00 -8.02
N GLN A 843 14.52 29.28 -7.16
CA GLN A 843 15.92 29.60 -6.90
C GLN A 843 16.78 29.41 -8.14
N THR A 844 17.58 30.44 -8.47
CA THR A 844 18.50 30.43 -9.60
C THR A 844 19.88 30.98 -9.20
N TYR A 845 20.92 30.53 -9.90
CA TYR A 845 22.29 31.00 -9.78
C TYR A 845 22.88 31.25 -11.16
N SER A 846 23.48 32.44 -11.36
CA SER A 846 24.09 32.79 -12.64
C SER A 846 25.42 32.07 -12.90
N ASN A 847 26.07 31.55 -11.87
CA ASN A 847 27.34 30.87 -11.98
C ASN A 847 27.22 29.37 -12.05
N ILE A 848 27.38 28.79 -13.22
CA ILE A 848 27.28 27.35 -13.45
C ILE A 848 28.44 26.54 -12.83
N ASN A 849 29.57 27.17 -12.55
CA ASN A 849 30.72 26.49 -11.93
C ASN A 849 30.48 26.08 -10.46
N ILE A 850 29.35 26.47 -9.87
CA ILE A 850 28.87 25.92 -8.59
C ILE A 850 28.79 24.39 -8.66
N LEU A 851 28.47 23.82 -9.80
CA LEU A 851 28.39 22.39 -9.99
C LEU A 851 29.73 21.65 -9.89
N GLU A 852 30.83 22.35 -10.15
CA GLU A 852 32.19 21.81 -10.04
C GLU A 852 32.71 21.82 -8.60
N ASN A 853 32.34 22.86 -7.82
CA ASN A 853 32.76 23.04 -6.44
C ASN A 853 31.60 23.60 -5.60
N SER A 854 30.70 22.73 -5.14
CA SER A 854 29.49 23.10 -4.38
C SER A 854 29.81 23.41 -2.90
N ILE A 855 30.59 24.43 -2.61
CA ILE A 855 30.89 24.86 -1.22
C ILE A 855 29.77 25.77 -0.75
N LEU A 856 28.98 25.29 0.21
CA LEU A 856 27.92 26.09 0.82
C LEU A 856 28.48 27.24 1.63
N CYS A 857 27.85 28.39 1.58
CA CYS A 857 28.28 29.55 2.36
C CYS A 857 27.92 29.37 3.84
N SER A 858 28.93 29.30 4.71
CA SER A 858 28.73 29.18 6.17
C SER A 858 28.16 30.46 6.84
N GLY A 859 28.01 31.55 6.09
CA GLY A 859 27.43 32.78 6.61
C GLY A 859 25.91 32.88 6.44
N CYS A 860 25.37 32.37 5.35
CA CYS A 860 23.92 32.42 5.08
C CYS A 860 23.29 31.08 4.84
N ASN A 861 24.03 29.97 4.76
CA ASN A 861 23.58 28.60 4.50
C ASN A 861 22.63 28.41 3.29
N SER A 862 22.53 29.47 2.43
CA SER A 862 21.62 29.52 1.28
C SER A 862 22.29 29.95 -0.02
N GLY A 863 23.55 30.36 0.03
CA GLY A 863 24.37 30.68 -1.12
C GLY A 863 25.58 29.76 -1.24
N PHE A 864 26.27 29.84 -2.35
CA PHE A 864 27.51 29.11 -2.59
C PHE A 864 28.72 30.06 -2.61
N MET A 865 29.86 29.52 -2.23
CA MET A 865 31.11 30.25 -2.30
C MET A 865 31.70 30.13 -3.71
N VAL A 866 31.74 31.22 -4.44
CA VAL A 866 32.24 31.26 -5.82
C VAL A 866 33.48 32.15 -5.95
N LYS A 867 34.40 31.81 -6.84
CA LYS A 867 35.61 32.53 -7.10
C LYS A 867 35.32 33.90 -7.72
N ARG A 868 35.76 34.95 -7.09
CA ARG A 868 35.63 36.36 -7.54
C ARG A 868 37.00 37.04 -7.61
N LYS A 869 37.18 37.91 -8.59
CA LYS A 869 38.37 38.75 -8.68
C LYS A 869 38.14 40.04 -7.87
N GLY A 870 38.96 40.30 -6.88
CA GLY A 870 39.06 41.59 -6.21
C GLY A 870 40.12 42.48 -6.87
N GLN A 871 40.29 43.69 -6.32
CA GLN A 871 41.22 44.66 -6.85
C GLN A 871 42.70 44.22 -6.70
N PHE A 872 43.01 43.40 -5.69
CA PHE A 872 44.37 42.97 -5.37
C PHE A 872 44.55 41.43 -5.33
N SER A 873 43.47 40.66 -5.19
CA SER A 873 43.56 39.20 -5.09
C SER A 873 42.25 38.49 -5.50
N THR A 874 42.36 37.24 -5.75
CA THR A 874 41.19 36.38 -5.97
C THR A 874 40.69 35.79 -4.64
N PHE A 875 39.40 35.83 -4.41
CA PHE A 875 38.77 35.30 -3.19
C PHE A 875 37.50 34.50 -3.51
N LEU A 876 37.05 33.68 -2.57
CA LEU A 876 35.72 33.08 -2.63
C LEU A 876 34.72 34.02 -1.96
N GLY A 877 33.68 34.43 -2.69
CA GLY A 877 32.62 35.29 -2.21
C GLY A 877 31.29 34.61 -2.32
N CYS A 878 30.36 34.90 -1.41
CA CYS A 878 29.03 34.33 -1.43
C CYS A 878 28.23 34.74 -2.67
N THR A 879 27.45 33.83 -3.26
CA THR A 879 26.54 34.14 -4.39
C THR A 879 25.43 35.10 -3.99
N ASN A 880 25.09 35.19 -2.71
CA ASN A 880 24.04 36.07 -2.17
C ASN A 880 24.55 37.46 -1.85
N TYR A 881 25.77 37.86 -2.30
CA TYR A 881 26.24 39.25 -2.18
C TYR A 881 25.33 40.20 -2.97
N PRO A 882 24.95 41.41 -2.47
CA PRO A 882 25.45 42.05 -1.26
C PRO A 882 24.79 41.66 0.07
N LYS A 883 23.72 40.85 0.07
CA LYS A 883 23.02 40.46 1.30
C LYS A 883 23.86 39.60 2.24
N CYS A 884 24.78 38.79 1.71
CA CYS A 884 25.78 38.07 2.50
C CYS A 884 27.19 38.46 2.10
N ASN A 885 27.92 39.05 3.04
CA ASN A 885 29.28 39.55 2.82
C ASN A 885 30.38 38.54 3.13
N LYS A 886 30.04 37.25 3.30
CA LYS A 886 31.05 36.24 3.63
C LYS A 886 32.08 36.09 2.52
N LYS A 887 33.33 36.18 2.89
CA LYS A 887 34.51 36.06 2.02
C LYS A 887 35.48 35.06 2.62
N ILE A 888 36.21 34.35 1.77
CA ILE A 888 37.33 33.48 2.12
C ILE A 888 38.47 33.85 1.19
N ASN A 889 39.57 34.34 1.72
CA ASN A 889 40.74 34.67 0.91
C ASN A 889 41.40 33.39 0.44
N LEU A 890 41.70 33.31 -0.85
CA LEU A 890 42.49 32.20 -1.41
C LEU A 890 43.96 32.62 -1.24
N GLN A 891 44.73 31.85 -0.49
CA GLN A 891 46.17 32.05 -0.33
C GLN A 891 46.90 31.87 -1.65
#